data_8934fccf5b8976830d24bf1860ecef3b
#
_entry.id   8934fccf5b8976830d24bf1860ecef3b
#
_cell.length_a   1.000
_cell.length_b   1.000
_cell.length_c   1.000
_cell.angle_alpha   90.00
_cell.angle_beta   90.00
_cell.angle_gamma   90.00
#
_symmetry.space_group_name_H-M   'P 1'
#
loop_
_entity.id
_entity.type
_entity.pdbx_description
1 polymer ?
#
loop_
_entity_poly.entity_id
_entity_poly.type
_entity_poly.pdbx_seq_one_letter_code
_entity_poly.pdbx_strand_id
1 'polypeptide(L)'
;MLNKFLKIFSWVLVLALVLTLFFVPLPYPWTSRVSYILIGALLHAITTLKHVRRGVFILFGLLLLIIVMLQTEFVQNYILGKVTARLSKDLETTVEIKHMSFSFFDKVDLNGVLILDQKKDTLLSAGILKLRITDWFFLKDRTDLKYIGLEDAKINLKRTDSVWNYAFIAEHFASPNTVKDTSKKVVAFNIQKIDLKKVIFIQNDEWKGQKMTAKVGSMLMDAESIDLGNSEFSINSLEIDKPYFSLEDFEGNRPAPPPYVKDTGMYFNAGDIIVKIANLKITDGVFASIKRGDVPEKGLFDGAYIKLNKINGNFKQLSFIKDTIKAKVDLIAMERSGLELKKLKADFKLTPQVMEFANLDLRTANSRLGNYYAMHYKDFNEDMPYFIHKVILDARIKNSVISSNDIAFFAPALSDWNKTADINGKFAGTIEDFKVDDLFLRTGPDMYASGNLTMKGLPDIEKTTINLNDATIQTNKNEVAFLYPGIKDITNPDLTALGNILFRGNFSGTVNNFTAKGNISTLLGGLYSDINLKLPAKGDPTYSGNIQTRQFDFGKFLEVNSLGKASFKGKIEGKSFILDKTKTTLDGTFDSLDFNGYTYRNLTFNGAIEKKKFNGDFKASDPNFDFTSSIQVDFTGEQPLFNILGDLATANFKKLHFTNETFILTGLFDLNFTGRNIDEFLGSAKILNATLLHDSTQLDFDSLTVNASYDSINKKVLSVQSNQFDATVTGQYNILDLPNSFQSFLSRYYPAYINVPKTTPKNQKFVVV
;
A
#
# COMPACT_ATOMS: atom_id res chain seq x y z
N MET A 1 57.93 -66.04 30.79
CA MET A 1 58.16 -64.60 30.74
C MET A 1 56.86 -63.77 30.98
N LEU A 2 55.76 -64.14 30.36
CA LEU A 2 54.46 -63.38 30.44
C LEU A 2 53.93 -63.27 31.89
N ASN A 3 54.00 -64.35 32.71
CA ASN A 3 53.53 -64.29 34.10
C ASN A 3 54.42 -63.47 35.06
N LYS A 4 55.70 -63.28 34.77
CA LYS A 4 56.58 -62.38 35.54
C LYS A 4 56.33 -60.95 35.14
N PHE A 5 56.08 -60.67 33.83
CA PHE A 5 55.77 -59.40 33.33
C PHE A 5 54.40 -58.88 33.85
N LEU A 6 53.36 -59.72 33.83
CA LEU A 6 52.05 -59.40 34.38
C LEU A 6 52.09 -59.10 35.89
N LYS A 7 52.90 -59.80 36.68
CA LYS A 7 53.07 -59.48 38.10
C LYS A 7 53.76 -58.14 38.33
N ILE A 8 54.81 -57.87 37.59
CA ILE A 8 55.51 -56.57 37.69
C ILE A 8 54.59 -55.44 37.24
N PHE A 9 53.89 -55.62 36.13
CA PHE A 9 52.96 -54.67 35.62
C PHE A 9 51.81 -54.38 36.60
N SER A 10 51.26 -55.39 37.27
CA SER A 10 50.20 -55.20 38.27
C SER A 10 50.69 -54.42 39.49
N TRP A 11 51.91 -54.64 39.97
CA TRP A 11 52.48 -53.86 41.06
C TRP A 11 52.79 -52.43 40.69
N VAL A 12 53.25 -52.20 39.46
CA VAL A 12 53.47 -50.87 38.94
C VAL A 12 52.12 -50.07 38.79
N LEU A 13 51.07 -50.77 38.37
CA LEU A 13 49.74 -50.19 38.20
C LEU A 13 49.08 -49.89 39.57
N VAL A 14 49.22 -50.77 40.57
CA VAL A 14 48.79 -50.57 41.96
C VAL A 14 49.58 -49.40 42.58
N LEU A 15 50.91 -49.36 42.40
CA LEU A 15 51.75 -48.29 42.89
C LEU A 15 51.41 -46.93 42.23
N ALA A 16 51.19 -46.94 40.93
CA ALA A 16 50.75 -45.72 40.21
C ALA A 16 49.37 -45.23 40.69
N LEU A 17 48.42 -46.15 40.96
CA LEU A 17 47.08 -45.84 41.48
C LEU A 17 47.14 -45.28 42.90
N VAL A 18 48.00 -45.84 43.76
CA VAL A 18 48.26 -45.42 45.15
C VAL A 18 48.95 -44.03 45.12
N LEU A 19 49.95 -43.83 44.26
CA LEU A 19 50.64 -42.54 44.13
C LEU A 19 49.68 -41.45 43.60
N THR A 20 48.83 -41.75 42.62
CA THR A 20 47.79 -40.76 42.15
C THR A 20 46.79 -40.45 43.23
N LEU A 21 46.42 -41.35 44.11
CA LEU A 21 45.51 -41.11 45.23
C LEU A 21 46.10 -40.25 46.34
N PHE A 22 47.40 -40.23 46.53
CA PHE A 22 48.07 -39.49 47.58
C PHE A 22 48.63 -38.12 47.08
N PHE A 23 49.06 -38.06 45.85
CA PHE A 23 49.77 -36.83 45.33
C PHE A 23 48.97 -35.99 44.34
N VAL A 24 47.81 -36.49 43.83
CA VAL A 24 46.96 -35.70 42.96
C VAL A 24 45.76 -35.17 43.78
N PRO A 25 45.49 -33.86 43.86
CA PRO A 25 44.32 -33.33 44.55
C PRO A 25 43.07 -33.64 43.68
N LEU A 26 42.40 -34.77 44.00
CA LEU A 26 41.16 -35.15 43.33
C LEU A 26 39.97 -34.49 44.05
N PRO A 27 39.03 -33.88 43.35
CA PRO A 27 37.88 -33.15 43.92
C PRO A 27 36.76 -34.08 44.41
N TYR A 28 37.03 -35.34 44.73
CA TYR A 28 36.04 -36.37 45.06
C TYR A 28 36.06 -36.80 46.54
N PRO A 29 34.89 -37.17 47.12
CA PRO A 29 34.79 -37.59 48.54
C PRO A 29 35.55 -38.92 48.81
N TRP A 30 35.87 -39.15 50.09
CA TRP A 30 36.62 -40.30 50.55
C TRP A 30 36.14 -41.70 50.08
N THR A 31 34.80 -41.82 49.83
CA THR A 31 34.19 -43.08 49.31
C THR A 31 34.71 -43.46 47.93
N SER A 32 35.00 -42.52 47.05
CA SER A 32 35.60 -42.78 45.73
C SER A 32 37.07 -43.23 45.84
N ARG A 33 37.82 -42.70 46.80
CA ARG A 33 39.19 -43.09 47.03
C ARG A 33 39.30 -44.56 47.51
N VAL A 34 38.39 -45.00 48.39
CA VAL A 34 38.27 -46.41 48.81
C VAL A 34 37.89 -47.27 47.60
N SER A 35 37.03 -46.85 46.73
CA SER A 35 36.68 -47.64 45.53
C SER A 35 37.86 -47.81 44.59
N TYR A 36 38.73 -46.82 44.41
CA TYR A 36 39.96 -47.00 43.60
C TYR A 36 40.97 -47.95 44.24
N ILE A 37 41.11 -47.97 45.59
CA ILE A 37 41.98 -48.95 46.31
C ILE A 37 41.43 -50.34 46.15
N LEU A 38 40.11 -50.55 46.26
CA LEU A 38 39.44 -51.79 46.04
C LEU A 38 39.57 -52.32 44.62
N ILE A 39 39.47 -51.42 43.61
CA ILE A 39 39.70 -51.76 42.18
C ILE A 39 41.17 -52.17 41.99
N GLY A 40 42.13 -51.46 42.55
CA GLY A 40 43.57 -51.83 42.52
C GLY A 40 43.84 -53.16 43.15
N ALA A 41 43.29 -53.44 44.34
CA ALA A 41 43.38 -54.71 45.02
C ALA A 41 42.73 -55.87 44.22
N LEU A 42 41.59 -55.65 43.62
CA LEU A 42 40.90 -56.57 42.73
C LEU A 42 41.71 -56.91 41.47
N LEU A 43 42.27 -55.88 40.82
CA LEU A 43 43.17 -56.06 39.69
C LEU A 43 44.41 -56.83 40.04
N HIS A 44 45.00 -56.61 41.22
CA HIS A 44 46.14 -57.39 41.75
C HIS A 44 45.73 -58.84 41.98
N ALA A 45 44.60 -59.12 42.64
CA ALA A 45 44.09 -60.49 42.87
C ALA A 45 43.80 -61.21 41.52
N ILE A 46 43.24 -60.55 40.52
CA ILE A 46 43.00 -61.09 39.18
C ILE A 46 44.30 -61.48 38.49
N THR A 47 45.37 -60.71 38.67
CA THR A 47 46.67 -61.00 38.03
C THR A 47 47.52 -62.00 38.77
N THR A 48 47.35 -62.19 40.10
CA THR A 48 48.18 -63.01 40.92
C THR A 48 47.52 -64.33 41.29
N LEU A 49 46.25 -64.44 41.58
CA LEU A 49 45.54 -65.62 41.99
C LEU A 49 44.93 -66.37 40.81
N LYS A 50 45.43 -67.56 40.53
CA LYS A 50 45.05 -68.42 39.37
C LYS A 50 43.52 -68.71 39.32
N HIS A 51 42.90 -68.91 40.46
CA HIS A 51 41.47 -69.24 40.60
C HIS A 51 40.60 -67.98 40.42
N VAL A 52 40.97 -66.83 40.99
CA VAL A 52 40.29 -65.55 40.82
C VAL A 52 40.31 -65.11 39.35
N ARG A 53 41.48 -65.26 38.72
CA ARG A 53 41.60 -64.91 37.27
C ARG A 53 40.69 -65.79 36.40
N ARG A 54 40.62 -67.13 36.68
CA ARG A 54 39.68 -67.97 35.93
C ARG A 54 38.24 -67.60 36.18
N GLY A 55 37.84 -67.28 37.41
CA GLY A 55 36.50 -66.81 37.74
C GLY A 55 36.14 -65.55 37.05
N VAL A 56 37.04 -64.57 37.02
CA VAL A 56 36.80 -63.25 36.30
C VAL A 56 36.71 -63.49 34.79
N PHE A 57 37.55 -64.32 34.18
CA PHE A 57 37.42 -64.62 32.75
C PHE A 57 36.14 -65.40 32.44
N ILE A 58 35.66 -66.30 33.30
CA ILE A 58 34.37 -66.97 33.14
C ILE A 58 33.23 -65.95 33.27
N LEU A 59 33.26 -65.05 34.27
CA LEU A 59 32.28 -64.00 34.46
C LEU A 59 32.25 -63.06 33.27
N PHE A 60 33.43 -62.61 32.79
CA PHE A 60 33.55 -61.72 31.61
C PHE A 60 33.07 -62.44 30.34
N GLY A 61 33.39 -63.75 30.18
CA GLY A 61 32.91 -64.56 29.07
C GLY A 61 31.38 -64.75 29.10
N LEU A 62 30.80 -65.00 30.29
CA LEU A 62 29.35 -65.03 30.46
C LEU A 62 28.67 -63.71 30.17
N LEU A 63 29.25 -62.56 30.63
CA LEU A 63 28.77 -61.27 30.39
C LEU A 63 28.82 -60.92 28.88
N LEU A 64 29.92 -61.25 28.21
CA LEU A 64 30.10 -61.16 26.79
C LEU A 64 29.09 -61.98 26.00
N LEU A 65 28.86 -63.27 26.48
CA LEU A 65 27.86 -64.15 25.90
C LEU A 65 26.44 -63.52 26.01
N ILE A 66 26.07 -62.98 27.18
CA ILE A 66 24.79 -62.31 27.39
C ILE A 66 24.66 -61.10 26.44
N ILE A 67 25.72 -60.30 26.30
CA ILE A 67 25.74 -59.14 25.38
C ILE A 67 25.53 -59.64 23.94
N VAL A 68 26.25 -60.69 23.51
CA VAL A 68 26.08 -61.20 22.15
C VAL A 68 24.68 -61.79 21.96
N MET A 69 24.18 -62.58 22.95
CA MET A 69 22.79 -63.10 22.89
C MET A 69 21.75 -61.98 22.77
N LEU A 70 21.87 -60.90 23.53
CA LEU A 70 20.97 -59.75 23.46
C LEU A 70 21.03 -59.03 22.12
N GLN A 71 22.13 -59.19 21.37
CA GLN A 71 22.27 -58.64 20.03
C GLN A 71 21.72 -59.56 18.91
N THR A 72 21.32 -60.77 19.23
CA THR A 72 20.73 -61.67 18.25
C THR A 72 19.28 -61.29 17.93
N GLU A 73 18.92 -61.35 16.67
CA GLU A 73 17.52 -61.00 16.18
C GLU A 73 16.50 -61.94 16.91
N PHE A 74 16.81 -63.14 17.20
CA PHE A 74 15.92 -64.10 17.91
C PHE A 74 15.50 -63.57 19.29
N VAL A 75 16.49 -63.14 20.10
CA VAL A 75 16.22 -62.62 21.46
C VAL A 75 15.54 -61.29 21.40
N GLN A 76 15.94 -60.39 20.47
CA GLN A 76 15.31 -59.08 20.27
C GLN A 76 13.84 -59.22 19.87
N ASN A 77 13.52 -60.08 18.90
CA ASN A 77 12.14 -60.33 18.48
C ASN A 77 11.30 -61.04 19.56
N TYR A 78 11.88 -61.92 20.37
CA TYR A 78 11.18 -62.50 21.51
C TYR A 78 10.80 -61.45 22.56
N ILE A 79 11.74 -60.56 22.92
CA ILE A 79 11.46 -59.44 23.84
C ILE A 79 10.40 -58.54 23.25
N LEU A 80 10.52 -58.18 21.96
CA LEU A 80 9.56 -57.35 21.23
C LEU A 80 8.15 -57.92 21.29
N GLY A 81 7.98 -59.23 20.98
CA GLY A 81 6.68 -59.90 21.03
C GLY A 81 6.04 -59.87 22.42
N LYS A 82 6.81 -59.97 23.48
CA LYS A 82 6.31 -59.82 24.85
C LYS A 82 5.91 -58.39 25.20
N VAL A 83 6.69 -57.40 24.77
CA VAL A 83 6.44 -55.95 25.02
C VAL A 83 5.20 -55.51 24.24
N THR A 84 5.08 -55.83 22.95
CA THR A 84 3.93 -55.44 22.12
C THR A 84 2.66 -56.13 22.56
N ALA A 85 2.70 -57.43 22.92
CA ALA A 85 1.53 -58.13 23.46
C ALA A 85 1.04 -57.53 24.78
N ARG A 86 1.97 -57.13 25.66
CA ARG A 86 1.64 -56.46 26.92
C ARG A 86 1.05 -55.07 26.68
N LEU A 87 1.71 -54.26 25.84
CA LEU A 87 1.21 -52.91 25.48
C LEU A 87 -0.16 -52.99 24.80
N SER A 88 -0.37 -53.96 23.90
CA SER A 88 -1.68 -54.14 23.25
C SER A 88 -2.78 -54.50 24.24
N LYS A 89 -2.44 -55.32 25.24
CA LYS A 89 -3.37 -55.71 26.31
C LYS A 89 -3.62 -54.52 27.26
N ASP A 90 -2.58 -53.85 27.69
CA ASP A 90 -2.68 -52.76 28.69
C ASP A 90 -3.36 -51.55 28.11
N LEU A 91 -3.23 -51.25 26.80
CA LEU A 91 -3.86 -50.14 26.07
C LEU A 91 -5.19 -50.54 25.41
N GLU A 92 -5.61 -51.79 25.51
CA GLU A 92 -6.82 -52.36 24.90
C GLU A 92 -6.96 -52.06 23.39
N THR A 93 -5.78 -51.96 22.70
CA THR A 93 -5.73 -51.72 21.26
C THR A 93 -4.60 -52.49 20.60
N THR A 94 -4.49 -52.40 19.28
CA THR A 94 -3.41 -53.04 18.53
C THR A 94 -2.15 -52.19 18.56
N VAL A 95 -1.06 -52.76 19.09
CA VAL A 95 0.29 -52.23 19.02
C VAL A 95 1.16 -53.26 18.31
N GLU A 96 1.66 -52.91 17.14
CA GLU A 96 2.54 -53.76 16.34
C GLU A 96 3.87 -53.07 16.08
N ILE A 97 4.96 -53.86 16.22
CA ILE A 97 6.30 -53.46 15.82
C ILE A 97 6.90 -54.65 15.09
N LYS A 98 7.26 -54.47 13.83
CA LYS A 98 7.72 -55.59 12.99
C LYS A 98 9.11 -56.09 13.36
N HIS A 99 10.01 -55.18 13.72
CA HIS A 99 11.38 -55.50 14.06
C HIS A 99 11.95 -54.50 15.05
N MET A 100 12.79 -54.97 15.98
CA MET A 100 13.52 -54.13 16.93
C MET A 100 15.00 -54.49 16.88
N SER A 101 15.86 -53.49 16.86
CA SER A 101 17.30 -53.66 16.96
C SER A 101 17.88 -52.82 18.11
N PHE A 102 18.71 -53.45 18.92
CA PHE A 102 19.51 -52.80 19.95
C PHE A 102 20.98 -52.73 19.48
N SER A 103 21.60 -51.57 19.63
CA SER A 103 23.03 -51.43 19.38
C SER A 103 23.69 -50.72 20.56
N PHE A 104 24.72 -51.38 21.13
CA PHE A 104 25.56 -50.87 22.23
C PHE A 104 24.79 -50.32 23.46
N PHE A 105 23.62 -50.90 23.79
CA PHE A 105 22.79 -50.55 24.97
C PHE A 105 22.27 -49.12 25.07
N ASP A 106 22.55 -48.26 24.08
CA ASP A 106 22.11 -46.87 24.06
C ASP A 106 21.17 -46.53 22.87
N LYS A 107 21.09 -47.46 21.90
CA LYS A 107 20.36 -47.24 20.63
C LYS A 107 19.27 -48.31 20.48
N VAL A 108 18.04 -47.83 20.30
CA VAL A 108 16.88 -48.65 20.02
C VAL A 108 16.27 -48.16 18.71
N ASP A 109 16.26 -49.03 17.71
CA ASP A 109 15.58 -48.73 16.44
C ASP A 109 14.40 -49.71 16.29
N LEU A 110 13.18 -49.13 16.17
CA LEU A 110 11.93 -49.89 16.00
C LEU A 110 11.44 -49.67 14.55
N ASN A 111 11.31 -50.79 13.83
CA ASN A 111 10.89 -50.75 12.43
C ASN A 111 9.45 -51.25 12.30
N GLY A 112 8.67 -50.57 11.48
CA GLY A 112 7.26 -50.89 11.18
C GLY A 112 6.37 -50.78 12.41
N VAL A 113 6.43 -49.65 13.09
CA VAL A 113 5.57 -49.32 14.26
C VAL A 113 4.17 -48.98 13.78
N LEU A 114 3.17 -49.62 14.36
CA LEU A 114 1.75 -49.37 14.16
C LEU A 114 1.02 -49.33 15.49
N ILE A 115 0.32 -48.26 15.77
CA ILE A 115 -0.58 -48.11 16.92
C ILE A 115 -1.93 -47.71 16.39
N LEU A 116 -2.95 -48.52 16.68
CA LEU A 116 -4.35 -48.18 16.38
C LEU A 116 -4.99 -47.47 17.58
N ASP A 117 -6.04 -46.70 17.32
CA ASP A 117 -6.91 -46.21 18.38
C ASP A 117 -7.96 -47.27 18.80
N GLN A 118 -8.79 -46.97 19.79
CA GLN A 118 -9.82 -47.89 20.27
C GLN A 118 -10.89 -48.21 19.23
N LYS A 119 -11.05 -47.34 18.17
CA LYS A 119 -11.95 -47.57 17.03
C LYS A 119 -11.27 -48.35 15.90
N LYS A 120 -10.04 -48.82 16.09
CA LYS A 120 -9.20 -49.48 15.09
C LYS A 120 -8.72 -48.62 13.93
N ASP A 121 -8.82 -47.29 14.06
CA ASP A 121 -8.19 -46.35 13.12
C ASP A 121 -6.71 -46.18 13.45
N THR A 122 -5.89 -45.87 12.43
CA THR A 122 -4.44 -45.67 12.64
C THR A 122 -4.21 -44.38 13.42
N LEU A 123 -3.69 -44.49 14.66
CA LEU A 123 -3.27 -43.37 15.47
C LEU A 123 -1.83 -42.96 15.14
N LEU A 124 -0.93 -43.93 15.07
CA LEU A 124 0.49 -43.76 14.72
C LEU A 124 0.92 -44.89 13.80
N SER A 125 1.56 -44.51 12.69
CA SER A 125 2.36 -45.46 11.90
C SER A 125 3.74 -44.87 11.64
N ALA A 126 4.80 -45.66 11.74
CA ALA A 126 6.15 -45.20 11.44
C ALA A 126 6.94 -46.30 10.76
N GLY A 127 7.66 -45.95 9.71
CA GLY A 127 8.62 -46.86 9.09
C GLY A 127 9.74 -47.18 10.05
N ILE A 128 10.35 -46.16 10.65
CA ILE A 128 11.44 -46.34 11.64
C ILE A 128 11.26 -45.31 12.77
N LEU A 129 11.32 -45.78 14.00
CA LEU A 129 11.45 -44.96 15.22
C LEU A 129 12.80 -45.25 15.86
N LYS A 130 13.68 -44.24 15.92
CA LYS A 130 15.03 -44.32 16.51
C LYS A 130 15.06 -43.61 17.85
N LEU A 131 15.52 -44.30 18.87
CA LEU A 131 15.66 -43.76 20.22
C LEU A 131 17.11 -43.86 20.68
N ARG A 132 17.61 -42.82 21.33
CA ARG A 132 18.91 -42.85 22.00
C ARG A 132 18.70 -42.55 23.48
N ILE A 133 19.10 -43.49 24.29
CA ILE A 133 18.93 -43.45 25.75
C ILE A 133 20.31 -43.24 26.37
N THR A 134 20.40 -42.77 27.61
CA THR A 134 21.69 -42.66 28.28
C THR A 134 22.38 -44.00 28.39
N ASP A 135 23.71 -44.05 28.18
CA ASP A 135 24.54 -45.22 28.36
C ASP A 135 24.32 -45.82 29.75
N TRP A 136 24.26 -47.17 29.83
CA TRP A 136 24.11 -47.89 31.08
C TRP A 136 22.82 -47.56 31.88
N PHE A 137 21.71 -47.26 31.17
CA PHE A 137 20.39 -46.94 31.78
C PHE A 137 19.92 -47.96 32.81
N PHE A 138 20.37 -49.21 32.69
CA PHE A 138 20.04 -50.31 33.62
C PHE A 138 20.76 -50.20 34.97
N LEU A 139 21.83 -49.39 35.05
CA LEU A 139 22.58 -49.13 36.29
C LEU A 139 22.19 -47.79 36.95
N LYS A 140 21.34 -46.98 36.32
CA LYS A 140 20.91 -45.69 36.84
C LYS A 140 19.47 -45.75 37.30
N ASP A 141 19.15 -45.01 38.34
CA ASP A 141 17.76 -44.85 38.84
C ASP A 141 16.90 -43.96 37.92
N ARG A 142 17.56 -43.21 37.04
CA ARG A 142 16.92 -42.30 36.07
C ARG A 142 17.44 -42.59 34.66
N THR A 143 16.51 -42.76 33.72
CA THR A 143 16.81 -42.98 32.31
C THR A 143 16.50 -41.72 31.53
N ASP A 144 17.48 -41.13 30.84
CA ASP A 144 17.28 -39.94 30.01
C ASP A 144 17.18 -40.32 28.52
N LEU A 145 16.10 -39.94 27.86
CA LEU A 145 15.95 -40.05 26.41
C LEU A 145 16.52 -38.81 25.75
N LYS A 146 17.64 -38.93 25.01
CA LYS A 146 18.39 -37.79 24.44
C LYS A 146 18.11 -37.52 22.97
N TYR A 147 17.72 -38.56 22.22
CA TYR A 147 17.49 -38.44 20.77
C TYR A 147 16.25 -39.23 20.37
N ILE A 148 15.44 -38.57 19.50
CA ILE A 148 14.29 -39.16 18.84
C ILE A 148 14.45 -38.96 17.34
N GLY A 149 14.48 -40.09 16.59
CA GLY A 149 14.41 -40.07 15.12
C GLY A 149 13.12 -40.73 14.65
N LEU A 150 12.45 -40.14 13.68
CA LEU A 150 11.21 -40.67 13.13
C LEU A 150 11.25 -40.58 11.60
N GLU A 151 11.10 -41.72 10.92
CA GLU A 151 11.15 -41.80 9.46
C GLU A 151 9.88 -42.45 8.90
N ASP A 152 9.33 -41.89 7.80
CA ASP A 152 8.14 -42.37 7.10
C ASP A 152 6.94 -42.52 8.06
N ALA A 153 6.65 -41.49 8.85
CA ALA A 153 5.66 -41.58 9.91
C ALA A 153 4.40 -40.74 9.66
N LYS A 154 3.27 -41.26 10.14
CA LYS A 154 1.99 -40.55 10.16
C LYS A 154 1.39 -40.64 11.55
N ILE A 155 1.09 -39.51 12.14
CA ILE A 155 0.38 -39.34 13.41
C ILE A 155 -0.97 -38.75 13.10
N ASN A 156 -2.05 -39.37 13.55
CA ASN A 156 -3.42 -38.96 13.26
C ASN A 156 -4.23 -38.83 14.55
N LEU A 157 -4.34 -37.62 15.08
CA LEU A 157 -5.15 -37.29 16.23
C LEU A 157 -6.55 -36.85 15.77
N LYS A 158 -7.57 -37.48 16.31
CA LYS A 158 -8.97 -37.20 15.93
C LYS A 158 -9.84 -37.06 17.17
N ARG A 159 -10.76 -36.06 17.09
CA ARG A 159 -11.81 -35.85 18.07
C ARG A 159 -13.12 -35.51 17.36
N THR A 160 -14.14 -36.35 17.52
CA THR A 160 -15.50 -36.11 16.97
C THR A 160 -16.49 -35.65 18.03
N ASP A 161 -16.20 -35.95 19.29
CA ASP A 161 -16.92 -35.57 20.50
C ASP A 161 -16.00 -34.86 21.49
N SER A 162 -16.26 -34.94 22.78
CA SER A 162 -15.43 -34.30 23.81
C SER A 162 -14.08 -35.01 24.05
N VAL A 163 -13.87 -36.23 23.51
CA VAL A 163 -12.70 -37.11 23.85
C VAL A 163 -11.81 -37.29 22.62
N TRP A 164 -10.49 -37.18 22.83
CA TRP A 164 -9.49 -37.45 21.79
C TRP A 164 -9.26 -38.96 21.62
N ASN A 165 -9.02 -39.40 20.39
CA ASN A 165 -8.73 -40.81 20.08
C ASN A 165 -7.44 -41.35 20.71
N TYR A 166 -6.61 -40.50 21.32
CA TYR A 166 -5.42 -40.89 22.08
C TYR A 166 -5.59 -40.80 23.60
N ALA A 167 -6.77 -40.41 24.10
CA ALA A 167 -7.01 -40.19 25.53
C ALA A 167 -6.69 -41.41 26.36
N PHE A 168 -7.01 -42.62 25.86
CA PHE A 168 -6.71 -43.90 26.53
C PHE A 168 -5.19 -44.12 26.79
N ILE A 169 -4.30 -43.60 25.91
CA ILE A 169 -2.86 -43.65 26.14
C ILE A 169 -2.49 -42.70 27.29
N ALA A 170 -3.00 -41.46 27.25
CA ALA A 170 -2.73 -40.49 28.29
C ALA A 170 -3.24 -40.95 29.65
N GLU A 171 -4.43 -41.55 29.71
CA GLU A 171 -5.03 -42.12 30.93
C GLU A 171 -4.24 -43.29 31.46
N HIS A 172 -3.74 -44.17 30.60
CA HIS A 172 -2.92 -45.33 31.01
C HIS A 172 -1.59 -44.89 31.65
N PHE A 173 -0.94 -43.85 31.11
CA PHE A 173 0.33 -43.33 31.62
C PHE A 173 0.18 -42.20 32.66
N ALA A 174 -0.99 -41.57 32.81
CA ALA A 174 -1.32 -40.70 33.92
C ALA A 174 -1.55 -41.54 35.19
N SER A 175 -0.55 -41.71 36.01
CA SER A 175 -0.70 -42.46 37.29
C SER A 175 -1.83 -41.89 38.13
N PRO A 176 -2.84 -42.71 38.57
CA PRO A 176 -3.74 -42.30 39.64
C PRO A 176 -2.90 -42.16 40.93
N ASN A 177 -3.21 -41.14 41.73
CA ASN A 177 -2.65 -40.87 43.06
C ASN A 177 -2.59 -42.14 43.93
N THR A 178 -1.52 -42.87 43.85
CA THR A 178 -1.22 -43.91 44.83
C THR A 178 0.24 -43.87 45.18
N VAL A 179 0.48 -43.53 46.45
CA VAL A 179 1.71 -43.75 47.24
C VAL A 179 3.00 -43.80 46.40
N LYS A 180 3.86 -42.83 46.59
CA LYS A 180 5.21 -42.83 45.99
C LYS A 180 5.92 -44.15 46.22
N ASP A 181 5.75 -45.09 45.30
CA ASP A 181 6.60 -46.25 45.21
C ASP A 181 7.95 -45.79 44.65
N THR A 182 8.90 -45.55 45.55
CA THR A 182 10.27 -45.11 45.27
C THR A 182 11.07 -46.14 44.49
N SER A 183 10.49 -47.30 44.19
CA SER A 183 11.15 -48.42 43.46
C SER A 183 10.96 -48.34 41.93
N LYS A 184 10.06 -47.48 41.40
CA LYS A 184 9.85 -47.35 39.96
C LYS A 184 10.86 -46.36 39.38
N LYS A 185 11.69 -46.84 38.43
CA LYS A 185 12.62 -46.02 37.63
C LYS A 185 11.83 -44.98 36.85
N VAL A 186 12.13 -43.71 37.05
CA VAL A 186 11.50 -42.60 36.33
C VAL A 186 12.22 -42.38 35.00
N VAL A 187 11.49 -42.43 33.88
CA VAL A 187 12.03 -42.00 32.58
C VAL A 187 11.94 -40.48 32.51
N ALA A 188 13.09 -39.84 32.51
CA ALA A 188 13.13 -38.39 32.27
C ALA A 188 13.37 -38.10 30.79
N PHE A 189 12.57 -37.23 30.25
CA PHE A 189 12.72 -36.78 28.87
C PHE A 189 13.71 -35.60 28.85
N ASN A 190 15.00 -35.88 28.59
CA ASN A 190 16.02 -34.85 28.39
C ASN A 190 16.43 -34.86 26.92
N ILE A 191 15.47 -34.56 26.05
CA ILE A 191 15.63 -34.62 24.59
C ILE A 191 16.55 -33.48 24.15
N GLN A 192 17.68 -33.85 23.54
CA GLN A 192 18.66 -32.91 23.00
C GLN A 192 18.58 -32.82 21.46
N LYS A 193 18.12 -33.90 20.80
CA LYS A 193 18.07 -33.94 19.35
C LYS A 193 16.83 -34.67 18.85
N ILE A 194 16.14 -34.02 17.85
CA ILE A 194 15.05 -34.65 17.10
C ILE A 194 15.41 -34.64 15.62
N ASP A 195 15.25 -35.79 14.97
CA ASP A 195 15.49 -35.97 13.52
C ASP A 195 14.24 -36.60 12.89
N LEU A 196 13.51 -35.83 12.10
CA LEU A 196 12.30 -36.31 11.42
C LEU A 196 12.56 -36.36 9.93
N LYS A 197 12.10 -37.44 9.27
CA LYS A 197 12.12 -37.56 7.81
C LYS A 197 10.79 -38.07 7.30
N LYS A 198 10.17 -37.33 6.37
CA LYS A 198 8.87 -37.64 5.78
C LYS A 198 7.81 -37.92 6.85
N VAL A 199 7.64 -36.98 7.77
CA VAL A 199 6.65 -37.09 8.87
C VAL A 199 5.42 -36.26 8.56
N ILE A 200 4.24 -36.86 8.80
CA ILE A 200 2.94 -36.23 8.65
C ILE A 200 2.23 -36.28 10.01
N PHE A 201 1.83 -35.12 10.49
CA PHE A 201 1.02 -34.96 11.67
C PHE A 201 -0.34 -34.34 11.26
N ILE A 202 -1.44 -35.00 11.66
CA ILE A 202 -2.81 -34.53 11.41
C ILE A 202 -3.52 -34.47 12.76
N GLN A 203 -4.07 -33.32 13.06
CA GLN A 203 -5.00 -33.13 14.18
C GLN A 203 -6.34 -32.69 13.62
N ASN A 204 -7.34 -33.56 13.66
CA ASN A 204 -8.68 -33.28 13.17
C ASN A 204 -9.65 -33.18 14.37
N ASP A 205 -9.96 -31.95 14.74
CA ASP A 205 -10.86 -31.61 15.85
C ASP A 205 -12.24 -31.28 15.30
N GLU A 206 -13.03 -32.29 14.98
CA GLU A 206 -14.42 -32.13 14.50
C GLU A 206 -15.33 -31.54 15.60
N TRP A 207 -14.96 -31.71 16.87
CA TRP A 207 -15.71 -31.12 18.00
C TRP A 207 -15.58 -29.59 18.00
N LYS A 208 -14.36 -29.07 17.85
CA LYS A 208 -14.09 -27.63 17.80
C LYS A 208 -14.36 -27.04 16.41
N GLY A 209 -14.28 -27.83 15.34
CA GLY A 209 -14.34 -27.36 13.96
C GLY A 209 -12.99 -26.87 13.44
N GLN A 210 -11.91 -27.56 13.78
CA GLN A 210 -10.56 -27.18 13.36
C GLN A 210 -9.74 -28.38 12.92
N LYS A 211 -9.02 -28.26 11.80
CA LYS A 211 -8.08 -29.26 11.34
C LYS A 211 -6.72 -28.66 11.11
N MET A 212 -5.71 -29.21 11.77
CA MET A 212 -4.33 -28.86 11.59
C MET A 212 -3.59 -29.99 10.87
N THR A 213 -2.82 -29.67 9.84
CA THR A 213 -1.96 -30.62 9.16
C THR A 213 -0.54 -30.06 9.12
N ALA A 214 0.41 -30.81 9.67
CA ALA A 214 1.84 -30.50 9.58
C ALA A 214 2.57 -31.64 8.87
N LYS A 215 3.37 -31.32 7.86
CA LYS A 215 4.21 -32.30 7.14
C LYS A 215 5.62 -31.74 7.05
N VAL A 216 6.61 -32.60 7.12
CA VAL A 216 8.00 -32.22 6.90
C VAL A 216 8.68 -33.21 5.95
N GLY A 217 9.47 -32.72 5.00
CA GLY A 217 10.39 -33.55 4.23
C GLY A 217 11.52 -34.04 5.13
N SER A 218 12.18 -33.10 5.83
CA SER A 218 13.09 -33.40 6.94
C SER A 218 13.04 -32.26 7.97
N MET A 219 13.31 -32.62 9.23
CA MET A 219 13.46 -31.68 10.34
C MET A 219 14.61 -32.15 11.26
N LEU A 220 15.56 -31.27 11.50
CA LEU A 220 16.62 -31.48 12.44
C LEU A 220 16.57 -30.42 13.54
N MET A 221 16.40 -30.84 14.76
CA MET A 221 16.39 -30.00 15.95
C MET A 221 17.57 -30.34 16.85
N ASP A 222 18.29 -29.32 17.27
CA ASP A 222 19.31 -29.40 18.34
C ASP A 222 18.83 -28.48 19.48
N ALA A 223 18.53 -29.08 20.61
CA ALA A 223 18.00 -28.40 21.77
C ALA A 223 19.05 -28.32 22.90
N GLU A 224 19.08 -27.17 23.55
CA GLU A 224 19.83 -27.02 24.82
C GLU A 224 19.09 -27.76 25.94
N SER A 225 17.78 -27.57 26.03
CA SER A 225 16.94 -28.24 27.01
C SER A 225 15.49 -28.33 26.52
N ILE A 226 14.81 -29.45 26.86
CA ILE A 226 13.39 -29.63 26.70
C ILE A 226 12.83 -30.12 28.04
N ASP A 227 12.10 -29.24 28.72
CA ASP A 227 11.42 -29.54 29.99
C ASP A 227 9.91 -29.68 29.74
N LEU A 228 9.46 -30.91 29.56
CA LEU A 228 8.04 -31.22 29.33
C LEU A 228 7.20 -30.97 30.59
N GLY A 229 7.79 -31.04 31.79
CA GLY A 229 7.07 -30.79 33.05
C GLY A 229 6.68 -29.34 33.24
N ASN A 230 7.55 -28.40 32.83
CA ASN A 230 7.33 -26.97 32.88
C ASN A 230 6.94 -26.38 31.52
N SER A 231 6.79 -27.21 30.48
CA SER A 231 6.50 -26.80 29.10
C SER A 231 7.51 -25.76 28.56
N GLU A 232 8.81 -25.92 28.92
CA GLU A 232 9.90 -25.03 28.48
C GLU A 232 10.78 -25.70 27.44
N PHE A 233 10.99 -25.04 26.30
CA PHE A 233 11.75 -25.52 25.15
C PHE A 233 12.82 -24.50 24.78
N SER A 234 14.10 -24.82 25.01
CA SER A 234 15.26 -24.03 24.60
C SER A 234 15.99 -24.74 23.48
N ILE A 235 15.95 -24.20 22.26
CA ILE A 235 16.43 -24.82 21.03
C ILE A 235 17.55 -23.97 20.44
N ASN A 236 18.72 -24.56 20.20
CA ASN A 236 19.87 -23.89 19.59
C ASN A 236 19.68 -23.73 18.08
N SER A 237 19.25 -24.80 17.42
CA SER A 237 18.95 -24.78 15.99
C SER A 237 17.78 -25.67 15.61
N LEU A 238 16.98 -25.22 14.69
CA LEU A 238 15.89 -25.94 14.08
C LEU A 238 15.92 -25.74 12.56
N GLU A 239 16.23 -26.78 11.81
CA GLU A 239 16.24 -26.77 10.34
C GLU A 239 15.10 -27.64 9.83
N ILE A 240 14.27 -27.06 8.93
CA ILE A 240 13.10 -27.75 8.38
C ILE A 240 13.12 -27.60 6.85
N ASP A 241 13.15 -28.74 6.17
CA ASP A 241 13.04 -28.81 4.71
C ASP A 241 11.65 -29.26 4.29
N LYS A 242 11.07 -28.56 3.34
CA LYS A 242 9.73 -28.77 2.80
C LYS A 242 8.64 -28.93 3.85
N PRO A 243 8.57 -28.00 4.86
CA PRO A 243 7.42 -28.03 5.75
C PRO A 243 6.15 -27.63 5.01
N TYR A 244 5.08 -28.35 5.30
CA TYR A 244 3.72 -27.96 4.97
C TYR A 244 2.93 -27.82 6.26
N PHE A 245 2.38 -26.65 6.52
CA PHE A 245 1.49 -26.41 7.65
C PHE A 245 0.17 -25.83 7.15
N SER A 246 -0.94 -26.48 7.49
CA SER A 246 -2.26 -25.91 7.22
C SER A 246 -3.14 -25.92 8.47
N LEU A 247 -3.87 -24.82 8.62
CA LEU A 247 -4.96 -24.68 9.59
C LEU A 247 -6.25 -24.44 8.82
N GLU A 248 -7.22 -25.32 9.00
CA GLU A 248 -8.54 -25.27 8.36
C GLU A 248 -9.61 -25.12 9.45
N ASP A 249 -10.34 -24.01 9.44
CA ASP A 249 -11.46 -23.77 10.35
C ASP A 249 -12.79 -24.08 9.63
N PHE A 250 -13.71 -24.77 10.34
CA PHE A 250 -15.02 -25.13 9.84
C PHE A 250 -16.03 -25.23 11.00
N GLU A 251 -17.29 -25.41 10.70
CA GLU A 251 -18.31 -25.57 11.74
C GLU A 251 -18.09 -26.87 12.52
N GLY A 252 -17.95 -26.76 13.85
CA GLY A 252 -17.70 -27.89 14.73
C GLY A 252 -18.99 -28.44 15.35
N ASN A 253 -18.88 -29.66 15.89
CA ASN A 253 -20.05 -30.39 16.50
C ASN A 253 -20.37 -29.96 17.93
N ARG A 254 -19.51 -29.16 18.58
CA ARG A 254 -19.74 -28.73 19.97
C ARG A 254 -20.97 -27.80 20.04
N PRO A 255 -21.81 -27.90 21.11
CA PRO A 255 -22.81 -26.89 21.37
C PRO A 255 -22.19 -25.51 21.43
N ALA A 256 -22.93 -24.49 20.98
CA ALA A 256 -22.45 -23.10 21.07
C ALA A 256 -22.00 -22.83 22.52
N PRO A 257 -20.77 -22.34 22.71
CA PRO A 257 -20.32 -21.95 24.04
C PRO A 257 -21.24 -20.88 24.60
N PRO A 258 -21.47 -20.85 25.93
CA PRO A 258 -22.16 -19.70 26.52
C PRO A 258 -21.42 -18.40 26.16
N PRO A 259 -22.09 -17.22 26.16
CA PRO A 259 -21.46 -15.96 25.82
C PRO A 259 -20.17 -15.84 26.60
N TYR A 260 -19.08 -15.61 25.86
CA TYR A 260 -17.73 -15.57 26.40
C TYR A 260 -17.62 -14.48 27.46
N VAL A 261 -17.48 -14.85 28.71
CA VAL A 261 -16.98 -13.96 29.75
C VAL A 261 -15.46 -13.92 29.57
N LYS A 262 -14.94 -12.76 29.21
CA LYS A 262 -13.50 -12.54 28.97
C LYS A 262 -12.73 -12.91 30.24
N ASP A 263 -12.18 -14.11 30.27
CA ASP A 263 -11.25 -14.49 31.34
C ASP A 263 -9.96 -13.67 31.15
N THR A 264 -9.40 -13.15 32.24
CA THR A 264 -8.16 -12.36 32.27
C THR A 264 -6.91 -13.21 32.02
N GLY A 265 -7.06 -14.44 31.50
CA GLY A 265 -6.01 -15.39 31.17
C GLY A 265 -5.23 -15.03 29.90
N MET A 266 -4.17 -15.83 29.63
CA MET A 266 -3.42 -15.69 28.40
C MET A 266 -4.23 -16.13 27.19
N TYR A 267 -4.14 -15.37 26.10
CA TYR A 267 -5.01 -15.50 24.93
C TYR A 267 -4.49 -16.54 23.91
N PHE A 268 -3.21 -16.44 23.52
CA PHE A 268 -2.60 -17.39 22.58
C PHE A 268 -1.95 -18.57 23.29
N ASN A 269 -1.52 -18.38 24.53
CA ASN A 269 -0.66 -19.30 25.26
C ASN A 269 -1.31 -19.79 26.56
N ALA A 270 -2.53 -20.31 26.44
CA ALA A 270 -3.28 -20.81 27.59
C ALA A 270 -2.54 -21.93 28.38
N GLY A 271 -1.58 -22.61 27.75
CA GLY A 271 -0.74 -23.64 28.38
C GLY A 271 0.53 -23.11 29.02
N ASP A 272 0.76 -21.81 29.06
CA ASP A 272 1.99 -21.15 29.55
C ASP A 272 3.29 -21.79 29.00
N ILE A 273 3.26 -22.12 27.70
CA ILE A 273 4.38 -22.73 26.99
C ILE A 273 5.48 -21.70 26.77
N ILE A 274 6.72 -22.03 27.10
CA ILE A 274 7.89 -21.19 26.85
C ILE A 274 8.72 -21.84 25.73
N VAL A 275 8.84 -21.14 24.60
CA VAL A 275 9.68 -21.58 23.47
C VAL A 275 10.73 -20.52 23.19
N LYS A 276 11.99 -20.94 23.13
CA LYS A 276 13.14 -20.12 22.71
C LYS A 276 13.90 -20.87 21.64
N ILE A 277 14.05 -20.29 20.44
CA ILE A 277 14.80 -20.86 19.33
C ILE A 277 15.85 -19.85 18.89
N ALA A 278 17.12 -20.18 19.05
CA ALA A 278 18.18 -19.24 18.67
C ALA A 278 18.24 -19.05 17.14
N ASN A 279 18.16 -20.17 16.38
CA ASN A 279 18.16 -20.15 14.92
C ASN A 279 17.13 -21.13 14.37
N LEU A 280 16.18 -20.63 13.57
CA LEU A 280 15.23 -21.43 12.80
C LEU A 280 15.46 -21.18 11.32
N LYS A 281 15.66 -22.23 10.53
CA LYS A 281 15.78 -22.19 9.08
C LYS A 281 14.67 -23.01 8.44
N ILE A 282 13.97 -22.41 7.49
CA ILE A 282 12.92 -23.04 6.68
C ILE A 282 13.35 -23.02 5.22
N THR A 283 13.24 -24.15 4.53
CA THR A 283 13.52 -24.29 3.10
C THR A 283 12.29 -24.88 2.41
N ASP A 284 11.84 -24.23 1.33
CA ASP A 284 10.72 -24.63 0.45
C ASP A 284 9.42 -24.95 1.22
N GLY A 285 9.08 -24.10 2.19
CA GLY A 285 7.91 -24.28 3.06
C GLY A 285 6.60 -23.85 2.42
N VAL A 286 5.50 -24.40 2.93
CA VAL A 286 4.12 -24.02 2.61
C VAL A 286 3.35 -23.78 3.91
N PHE A 287 2.68 -22.61 3.98
CA PHE A 287 1.73 -22.27 5.04
C PHE A 287 0.36 -22.02 4.44
N ALA A 288 -0.71 -22.56 5.04
CA ALA A 288 -2.08 -22.29 4.65
C ALA A 288 -2.98 -22.04 5.87
N SER A 289 -3.83 -21.03 5.79
CA SER A 289 -4.92 -20.74 6.73
C SER A 289 -6.21 -20.62 5.92
N ILE A 290 -7.15 -21.51 6.17
CA ILE A 290 -8.34 -21.71 5.30
C ILE A 290 -9.59 -21.77 6.16
N LYS A 291 -10.58 -20.93 5.84
CA LYS A 291 -11.95 -21.09 6.33
C LYS A 291 -12.75 -21.92 5.32
N ARG A 292 -13.33 -23.00 5.76
CA ARG A 292 -14.15 -23.85 4.88
C ARG A 292 -15.42 -23.12 4.42
N GLY A 293 -15.78 -23.34 3.17
CA GLY A 293 -16.99 -22.76 2.55
C GLY A 293 -16.74 -21.64 1.57
N ASP A 294 -15.59 -20.96 1.65
CA ASP A 294 -15.25 -19.86 0.74
C ASP A 294 -14.39 -20.38 -0.41
N VAL A 295 -14.75 -19.98 -1.65
CA VAL A 295 -13.92 -20.19 -2.84
C VAL A 295 -13.20 -18.89 -3.12
N PRO A 296 -11.88 -18.85 -2.93
CA PRO A 296 -11.12 -17.59 -3.09
C PRO A 296 -11.12 -17.13 -4.53
N GLU A 297 -11.28 -15.83 -4.74
CA GLU A 297 -11.19 -15.23 -6.06
C GLU A 297 -9.76 -15.36 -6.62
N LYS A 298 -9.68 -15.74 -7.91
CA LYS A 298 -8.38 -15.94 -8.56
C LYS A 298 -7.67 -14.61 -8.75
N GLY A 299 -6.39 -14.54 -8.40
CA GLY A 299 -5.57 -13.35 -8.60
C GLY A 299 -5.76 -12.25 -7.53
N LEU A 300 -6.66 -12.44 -6.57
CA LEU A 300 -6.86 -11.50 -5.47
C LEU A 300 -6.46 -12.13 -4.13
N PHE A 301 -5.99 -11.28 -3.21
CA PHE A 301 -5.75 -11.66 -1.84
C PHE A 301 -7.07 -11.89 -1.13
N ASP A 302 -7.15 -12.98 -0.38
CA ASP A 302 -8.32 -13.34 0.42
C ASP A 302 -7.87 -13.72 1.83
N GLY A 303 -8.28 -12.93 2.83
CA GLY A 303 -7.96 -13.16 4.23
C GLY A 303 -8.57 -14.43 4.81
N ALA A 304 -9.65 -14.97 4.22
CA ALA A 304 -10.24 -16.25 4.59
C ALA A 304 -9.50 -17.45 3.98
N TYR A 305 -8.66 -17.22 2.98
CA TYR A 305 -7.90 -18.26 2.27
C TYR A 305 -6.46 -17.85 2.01
N ILE A 306 -5.66 -17.70 3.03
CA ILE A 306 -4.24 -17.36 2.93
C ILE A 306 -3.43 -18.61 2.60
N LYS A 307 -2.60 -18.59 1.55
CA LYS A 307 -1.66 -19.67 1.27
C LYS A 307 -0.34 -19.12 0.76
N LEU A 308 0.70 -19.27 1.57
CA LEU A 308 2.07 -18.91 1.24
C LEU A 308 2.83 -20.17 0.77
N ASN A 309 3.44 -20.09 -0.39
CA ASN A 309 4.25 -21.14 -1.00
C ASN A 309 5.70 -20.68 -1.10
N LYS A 310 6.62 -21.64 -1.31
CA LYS A 310 8.06 -21.38 -1.51
C LYS A 310 8.65 -20.54 -0.37
N ILE A 311 8.22 -20.78 0.86
CA ILE A 311 8.74 -20.07 2.02
C ILE A 311 10.19 -20.52 2.23
N ASN A 312 11.12 -19.57 2.08
CA ASN A 312 12.51 -19.77 2.45
C ASN A 312 12.89 -18.66 3.42
N GLY A 313 13.35 -19.01 4.61
CA GLY A 313 13.57 -18.00 5.61
C GLY A 313 14.45 -18.43 6.76
N ASN A 314 15.06 -17.42 7.38
CA ASN A 314 15.83 -17.55 8.60
C ASN A 314 15.19 -16.69 9.68
N PHE A 315 14.95 -17.31 10.83
CA PHE A 315 14.41 -16.65 12.01
C PHE A 315 15.44 -16.77 13.12
N LYS A 316 15.85 -15.65 13.69
CA LYS A 316 16.80 -15.61 14.80
C LYS A 316 16.12 -15.11 16.06
N GLN A 317 16.56 -15.65 17.20
CA GLN A 317 16.06 -15.25 18.52
C GLN A 317 14.51 -15.32 18.59
N LEU A 318 13.93 -16.36 17.97
CA LEU A 318 12.51 -16.60 18.07
C LEU A 318 12.18 -16.99 19.52
N SER A 319 11.20 -16.31 20.08
CA SER A 319 10.70 -16.59 21.42
C SER A 319 9.18 -16.53 21.45
N PHE A 320 8.56 -17.45 22.16
CA PHE A 320 7.16 -17.44 22.53
C PHE A 320 7.08 -17.56 24.05
N ILE A 321 6.82 -16.45 24.71
CA ILE A 321 6.78 -16.33 26.17
C ILE A 321 5.54 -15.57 26.55
N LYS A 322 4.72 -16.12 27.42
CA LYS A 322 3.35 -15.64 27.70
C LYS A 322 2.60 -15.51 26.36
N ASP A 323 1.93 -14.40 26.14
CA ASP A 323 1.22 -14.13 24.88
C ASP A 323 2.06 -13.35 23.85
N THR A 324 3.37 -13.44 23.91
CA THR A 324 4.26 -12.66 23.04
C THR A 324 5.15 -13.57 22.20
N ILE A 325 5.05 -13.42 20.87
CA ILE A 325 6.01 -14.00 19.92
C ILE A 325 6.93 -12.87 19.44
N LYS A 326 8.25 -13.12 19.48
CA LYS A 326 9.26 -12.21 18.92
C LYS A 326 10.23 -13.01 18.06
N ALA A 327 10.70 -12.41 16.97
CA ALA A 327 11.76 -13.00 16.14
C ALA A 327 12.43 -11.93 15.28
N LYS A 328 13.71 -12.12 14.92
CA LYS A 328 14.29 -11.42 13.77
C LYS A 328 14.04 -12.27 12.54
N VAL A 329 13.23 -11.77 11.63
CA VAL A 329 12.79 -12.49 10.43
C VAL A 329 13.56 -12.04 9.21
N ASP A 330 13.91 -12.98 8.33
CA ASP A 330 14.42 -12.72 6.98
C ASP A 330 13.91 -13.85 6.08
N LEU A 331 12.90 -13.56 5.26
CA LEU A 331 12.21 -14.58 4.46
C LEU A 331 11.75 -14.08 3.09
N ILE A 332 11.54 -15.04 2.20
CA ILE A 332 10.85 -14.92 0.92
C ILE A 332 9.66 -15.86 0.88
N ALA A 333 8.62 -15.50 0.13
CA ALA A 333 7.43 -16.32 -0.06
C ALA A 333 6.65 -15.90 -1.29
N MET A 334 5.71 -16.72 -1.74
CA MET A 334 4.74 -16.41 -2.79
C MET A 334 3.33 -16.69 -2.25
N GLU A 335 2.49 -15.67 -2.23
CA GLU A 335 1.08 -15.81 -1.86
C GLU A 335 0.27 -16.40 -3.02
N ARG A 336 -0.82 -17.09 -2.72
CA ARG A 336 -1.72 -17.75 -3.69
C ARG A 336 -2.25 -16.83 -4.79
N SER A 337 -2.53 -15.58 -4.48
CA SER A 337 -2.98 -14.57 -5.45
C SER A 337 -1.94 -14.28 -6.55
N GLY A 338 -0.67 -14.61 -6.31
CA GLY A 338 0.46 -14.27 -7.16
C GLY A 338 1.34 -13.15 -6.61
N LEU A 339 0.98 -12.58 -5.45
CA LEU A 339 1.81 -11.60 -4.78
C LEU A 339 3.13 -12.26 -4.33
N GLU A 340 4.23 -11.83 -4.91
CA GLU A 340 5.57 -12.33 -4.63
C GLU A 340 6.26 -11.48 -3.56
N LEU A 341 6.57 -12.07 -2.43
CA LEU A 341 7.37 -11.49 -1.36
C LEU A 341 8.84 -11.83 -1.61
N LYS A 342 9.58 -10.94 -2.27
CA LYS A 342 11.01 -11.13 -2.59
C LYS A 342 11.91 -10.95 -1.39
N LYS A 343 11.45 -10.23 -0.37
CA LYS A 343 12.15 -10.05 0.90
C LYS A 343 11.19 -9.53 1.95
N LEU A 344 11.23 -10.14 3.12
CA LEU A 344 10.70 -9.58 4.36
C LEU A 344 11.78 -9.71 5.43
N LYS A 345 12.42 -8.60 5.77
CA LYS A 345 13.35 -8.51 6.89
C LYS A 345 12.82 -7.54 7.92
N ALA A 346 12.71 -7.98 9.18
CA ALA A 346 12.19 -7.15 10.26
C ALA A 346 12.52 -7.75 11.63
N ASP A 347 12.45 -6.91 12.67
CA ASP A 347 12.26 -7.33 14.05
C ASP A 347 10.75 -7.48 14.27
N PHE A 348 10.28 -8.72 14.30
CA PHE A 348 8.87 -9.09 14.41
C PHE A 348 8.43 -9.25 15.85
N LYS A 349 7.24 -8.76 16.18
CA LYS A 349 6.58 -8.97 17.46
C LYS A 349 5.07 -9.15 17.24
N LEU A 350 4.51 -10.18 17.87
CA LEU A 350 3.08 -10.47 17.89
C LEU A 350 2.61 -10.59 19.33
N THR A 351 1.55 -9.87 19.66
CA THR A 351 0.81 -9.96 20.93
C THR A 351 -0.68 -10.04 20.65
N PRO A 352 -1.56 -10.31 21.62
CA PRO A 352 -3.01 -10.26 21.43
C PRO A 352 -3.56 -8.92 20.92
N GLN A 353 -2.79 -7.81 21.03
CA GLN A 353 -3.21 -6.47 20.65
C GLN A 353 -2.35 -5.82 19.56
N VAL A 354 -1.20 -6.38 19.24
CA VAL A 354 -0.25 -5.76 18.29
C VAL A 354 0.47 -6.80 17.45
N MET A 355 0.53 -6.57 16.14
CA MET A 355 1.48 -7.20 15.24
C MET A 355 2.42 -6.12 14.69
N GLU A 356 3.71 -6.22 14.96
CA GLU A 356 4.70 -5.17 14.72
C GLU A 356 5.87 -5.70 13.89
N PHE A 357 6.32 -4.90 12.93
CA PHE A 357 7.49 -5.11 12.09
C PHE A 357 8.39 -3.88 12.19
N ALA A 358 9.33 -3.88 13.13
CA ALA A 358 10.33 -2.82 13.26
C ALA A 358 11.55 -3.11 12.36
N ASN A 359 12.28 -2.06 11.97
CA ASN A 359 13.40 -2.17 11.03
C ASN A 359 13.04 -2.90 9.73
N LEU A 360 11.82 -2.64 9.24
CA LEU A 360 11.22 -3.30 8.08
C LEU A 360 11.98 -3.01 6.78
N ASP A 361 12.34 -4.05 6.03
CA ASP A 361 12.70 -4.02 4.61
C ASP A 361 11.82 -5.08 3.91
N LEU A 362 10.68 -4.63 3.40
CA LEU A 362 9.72 -5.42 2.64
C LEU A 362 9.90 -5.13 1.15
N ARG A 363 10.06 -6.17 0.34
CA ARG A 363 10.16 -6.07 -1.12
C ARG A 363 9.26 -7.09 -1.78
N THR A 364 8.47 -6.62 -2.71
CA THR A 364 7.66 -7.44 -3.61
C THR A 364 8.30 -7.45 -5.01
N ALA A 365 7.55 -7.87 -6.03
CA ALA A 365 7.98 -7.77 -7.43
C ALA A 365 8.16 -6.30 -7.86
N ASN A 366 7.27 -5.40 -7.41
CA ASN A 366 7.19 -4.02 -7.91
C ASN A 366 7.30 -2.95 -6.82
N SER A 367 7.18 -3.32 -5.54
CA SER A 367 7.17 -2.39 -4.42
C SER A 367 8.32 -2.65 -3.44
N ARG A 368 8.69 -1.58 -2.71
CA ARG A 368 9.60 -1.63 -1.58
C ARG A 368 9.07 -0.75 -0.47
N LEU A 369 8.84 -1.33 0.71
CA LEU A 369 8.45 -0.62 1.91
C LEU A 369 9.52 -0.76 2.98
N GLY A 370 9.85 0.33 3.65
CA GLY A 370 10.88 0.34 4.68
C GLY A 370 10.48 1.11 5.93
N ASN A 371 11.19 0.81 6.99
CA ASN A 371 11.27 1.39 8.30
C ASN A 371 10.37 0.73 9.36
N TYR A 372 9.08 0.98 9.40
CA TYR A 372 8.22 0.51 10.48
C TYR A 372 6.79 0.31 10.01
N TYR A 373 6.16 -0.78 10.47
CA TYR A 373 4.75 -1.06 10.26
C TYR A 373 4.18 -1.84 11.44
N ALA A 374 3.05 -1.42 11.97
CA ALA A 374 2.33 -2.14 13.01
C ALA A 374 0.82 -2.13 12.77
N MET A 375 0.17 -3.18 13.21
CA MET A 375 -1.28 -3.33 13.29
C MET A 375 -1.69 -3.45 14.75
N HIS A 376 -2.60 -2.59 15.19
CA HIS A 376 -3.18 -2.59 16.52
C HIS A 376 -4.65 -3.03 16.44
N TYR A 377 -5.05 -3.91 17.32
CA TYR A 377 -6.41 -4.43 17.41
C TYR A 377 -6.76 -4.69 18.88
N LYS A 378 -8.04 -4.72 19.21
CA LYS A 378 -8.50 -5.04 20.58
C LYS A 378 -8.48 -6.55 20.82
N ASP A 379 -8.90 -7.31 19.82
CA ASP A 379 -8.92 -8.74 19.79
C ASP A 379 -8.59 -9.22 18.37
N PHE A 380 -7.58 -10.09 18.25
CA PHE A 380 -7.11 -10.57 16.94
C PHE A 380 -8.22 -11.29 16.15
N ASN A 381 -8.98 -12.18 16.81
CA ASN A 381 -9.97 -13.00 16.12
C ASN A 381 -11.26 -12.22 15.77
N GLU A 382 -11.60 -11.20 16.59
CA GLU A 382 -12.80 -10.39 16.37
C GLU A 382 -12.55 -9.22 15.40
N ASP A 383 -11.35 -8.66 15.37
CA ASP A 383 -11.07 -7.44 14.61
C ASP A 383 -10.48 -7.74 13.23
N MET A 384 -9.66 -8.80 13.07
CA MET A 384 -9.06 -9.15 11.77
C MET A 384 -10.08 -9.45 10.65
N PRO A 385 -11.24 -10.06 10.90
CA PRO A 385 -12.30 -10.19 9.89
C PRO A 385 -12.86 -8.85 9.40
N TYR A 386 -12.73 -7.81 10.22
CA TYR A 386 -13.16 -6.44 9.92
C TYR A 386 -11.96 -5.49 9.75
N PHE A 387 -10.92 -5.96 9.10
CA PHE A 387 -9.61 -5.30 8.97
C PHE A 387 -9.72 -3.82 8.60
N ILE A 388 -10.55 -3.50 7.59
CA ILE A 388 -10.70 -2.13 7.06
C ILE A 388 -11.22 -1.15 8.13
N HIS A 389 -12.12 -1.63 9.01
CA HIS A 389 -12.85 -0.78 9.96
C HIS A 389 -12.26 -0.79 11.37
N LYS A 390 -11.62 -1.91 11.78
CA LYS A 390 -11.23 -2.11 13.17
C LYS A 390 -9.73 -2.14 13.42
N VAL A 391 -8.93 -2.56 12.44
CA VAL A 391 -7.49 -2.66 12.62
C VAL A 391 -6.84 -1.31 12.40
N ILE A 392 -6.21 -0.79 13.46
CA ILE A 392 -5.50 0.48 13.42
C ILE A 392 -4.07 0.22 12.94
N LEU A 393 -3.69 0.88 11.87
CA LEU A 393 -2.36 0.82 11.29
C LEU A 393 -1.51 1.97 11.83
N ASP A 394 -0.27 1.69 12.20
CA ASP A 394 0.80 2.67 12.46
C ASP A 394 1.97 2.33 11.54
N ALA A 395 2.26 3.19 10.57
CA ALA A 395 3.38 3.00 9.67
C ALA A 395 4.21 4.27 9.53
N ARG A 396 5.53 4.10 9.60
CA ARG A 396 6.51 5.16 9.37
C ARG A 396 7.30 4.78 8.14
N ILE A 397 6.85 5.28 7.00
CA ILE A 397 7.36 4.89 5.68
C ILE A 397 8.44 5.88 5.26
N LYS A 398 9.62 5.38 4.88
CA LYS A 398 10.74 6.18 4.38
C LYS A 398 11.39 5.52 3.17
N ASN A 399 11.74 6.31 2.16
CA ASN A 399 12.44 5.86 0.95
C ASN A 399 11.79 4.62 0.33
N SER A 400 10.46 4.64 0.27
CA SER A 400 9.66 3.53 -0.18
C SER A 400 9.07 3.78 -1.55
N VAL A 401 8.81 2.71 -2.27
CA VAL A 401 8.18 2.72 -3.59
C VAL A 401 6.99 1.78 -3.53
N ILE A 402 5.83 2.25 -3.91
CA ILE A 402 4.61 1.46 -4.00
C ILE A 402 4.16 1.38 -5.46
N SER A 403 3.82 0.19 -5.90
CA SER A 403 3.21 -0.05 -7.22
C SER A 403 1.71 -0.28 -7.10
N SER A 404 0.94 0.34 -7.98
CA SER A 404 -0.50 0.06 -8.12
C SER A 404 -0.78 -1.42 -8.40
N ASN A 405 0.13 -2.11 -9.11
CA ASN A 405 0.00 -3.53 -9.43
C ASN A 405 0.05 -4.42 -8.19
N ASP A 406 0.82 -4.03 -7.17
CA ASP A 406 0.86 -4.78 -5.91
C ASP A 406 -0.35 -4.44 -5.02
N ILE A 407 -0.82 -3.19 -5.05
CA ILE A 407 -2.05 -2.80 -4.35
C ILE A 407 -3.27 -3.47 -4.99
N ALA A 408 -3.24 -3.71 -6.30
CA ALA A 408 -4.34 -4.34 -7.04
C ALA A 408 -4.70 -5.75 -6.52
N PHE A 409 -3.78 -6.47 -5.89
CA PHE A 409 -4.11 -7.73 -5.21
C PHE A 409 -5.14 -7.54 -4.08
N PHE A 410 -5.24 -6.34 -3.50
CA PHE A 410 -6.16 -5.97 -2.42
C PHE A 410 -7.27 -5.05 -2.89
N ALA A 411 -7.03 -4.26 -3.97
CA ALA A 411 -7.95 -3.27 -4.52
C ALA A 411 -7.96 -3.37 -6.05
N PRO A 412 -8.79 -4.23 -6.65
CA PRO A 412 -8.79 -4.54 -8.09
C PRO A 412 -8.99 -3.33 -9.00
N ALA A 413 -9.65 -2.28 -8.51
CA ALA A 413 -9.84 -1.03 -9.25
C ALA A 413 -8.53 -0.34 -9.67
N LEU A 414 -7.39 -0.73 -9.09
CA LEU A 414 -6.07 -0.18 -9.41
C LEU A 414 -5.28 -1.04 -10.41
N SER A 415 -5.84 -2.14 -10.92
CA SER A 415 -5.16 -3.07 -11.84
C SER A 415 -4.65 -2.42 -13.12
N ASP A 416 -5.41 -1.47 -13.66
CA ASP A 416 -5.10 -0.82 -14.94
C ASP A 416 -4.21 0.42 -14.80
N TRP A 417 -3.90 0.83 -13.58
CA TRP A 417 -3.13 2.05 -13.34
C TRP A 417 -1.66 1.94 -13.77
N ASN A 418 -1.02 0.79 -13.57
CA ASN A 418 0.36 0.52 -13.94
C ASN A 418 1.34 1.65 -13.54
N LYS A 419 1.14 2.22 -12.36
CA LYS A 419 1.94 3.32 -11.83
C LYS A 419 2.73 2.89 -10.59
N THR A 420 3.90 3.49 -10.44
CA THR A 420 4.71 3.41 -9.23
C THR A 420 4.81 4.79 -8.60
N ALA A 421 4.84 4.83 -7.28
CA ALA A 421 5.01 6.08 -6.54
C ALA A 421 6.09 5.94 -5.48
N ASP A 422 7.00 6.91 -5.44
CA ASP A 422 7.85 7.13 -4.26
C ASP A 422 6.97 7.66 -3.14
N ILE A 423 7.08 7.09 -1.96
CA ILE A 423 6.25 7.49 -0.81
C ILE A 423 7.08 7.63 0.47
N ASN A 424 6.80 8.69 1.21
CA ASN A 424 7.22 8.89 2.58
C ASN A 424 6.05 9.42 3.40
N GLY A 425 6.03 9.16 4.70
CA GLY A 425 5.00 9.68 5.60
C GLY A 425 4.82 8.83 6.85
N LYS A 426 4.03 9.34 7.77
CA LYS A 426 3.61 8.67 9.01
C LYS A 426 2.11 8.42 8.92
N PHE A 427 1.74 7.19 8.69
CA PHE A 427 0.36 6.74 8.59
C PHE A 427 -0.15 6.33 9.97
N ALA A 428 -1.35 6.78 10.35
CA ALA A 428 -2.03 6.38 11.57
C ALA A 428 -3.55 6.33 11.38
N GLY A 429 -4.18 5.22 11.72
CA GLY A 429 -5.64 5.01 11.64
C GLY A 429 -6.03 3.70 11.02
N THR A 430 -7.33 3.50 10.80
CA THR A 430 -7.86 2.35 10.05
C THR A 430 -7.79 2.63 8.54
N ILE A 431 -8.02 1.63 7.70
CA ILE A 431 -8.14 1.90 6.24
C ILE A 431 -9.31 2.84 5.94
N GLU A 432 -10.42 2.73 6.69
CA GLU A 432 -11.58 3.58 6.51
C GLU A 432 -11.35 5.03 6.95
N ASP A 433 -10.59 5.25 8.04
CA ASP A 433 -10.38 6.56 8.65
C ASP A 433 -8.92 6.69 9.12
N PHE A 434 -8.10 7.38 8.35
CA PHE A 434 -6.68 7.54 8.64
C PHE A 434 -6.13 8.92 8.34
N LYS A 435 -4.97 9.19 8.91
CA LYS A 435 -4.14 10.35 8.59
C LYS A 435 -2.74 9.92 8.16
N VAL A 436 -2.12 10.76 7.34
CA VAL A 436 -0.71 10.66 6.98
C VAL A 436 -0.05 12.00 7.22
N ASP A 437 0.76 12.08 8.25
CA ASP A 437 1.56 13.26 8.53
C ASP A 437 2.85 13.22 7.68
N ASP A 438 3.33 14.38 7.25
CA ASP A 438 4.53 14.54 6.43
C ASP A 438 4.48 13.71 5.12
N LEU A 439 3.29 13.61 4.50
CA LEU A 439 3.14 12.88 3.25
C LEU A 439 4.02 13.50 2.16
N PHE A 440 4.76 12.65 1.47
CA PHE A 440 5.35 12.93 0.17
C PHE A 440 5.05 11.75 -0.75
N LEU A 441 4.39 12.03 -1.87
CA LEU A 441 4.03 11.07 -2.91
C LEU A 441 4.49 11.61 -4.25
N ARG A 442 5.28 10.85 -5.02
CA ARG A 442 5.73 11.24 -6.34
C ARG A 442 5.54 10.10 -7.34
N THR A 443 4.86 10.38 -8.44
CA THR A 443 4.68 9.46 -9.56
C THR A 443 5.30 10.07 -10.82
N GLY A 444 6.40 9.49 -11.29
CA GLY A 444 7.13 10.05 -12.43
C GLY A 444 7.84 11.38 -12.12
N PRO A 445 8.32 12.10 -13.17
CA PRO A 445 9.06 13.35 -13.00
C PRO A 445 8.18 14.56 -12.70
N ASP A 446 6.94 14.58 -13.19
CA ASP A 446 6.11 15.78 -13.29
C ASP A 446 4.97 15.85 -12.28
N MET A 447 4.68 14.73 -11.59
CA MET A 447 3.61 14.68 -10.61
C MET A 447 4.11 14.33 -9.20
N TYR A 448 3.92 15.23 -8.26
CA TYR A 448 4.09 14.95 -6.84
C TYR A 448 3.03 15.68 -5.99
N ALA A 449 2.78 15.12 -4.82
CA ALA A 449 1.95 15.72 -3.78
C ALA A 449 2.64 15.60 -2.43
N SER A 450 2.60 16.65 -1.63
CA SER A 450 3.07 16.65 -0.25
C SER A 450 2.14 17.43 0.64
N GLY A 451 2.16 17.15 1.94
CA GLY A 451 1.32 17.81 2.94
C GLY A 451 0.85 16.86 4.03
N ASN A 452 -0.18 17.26 4.77
CA ASN A 452 -0.80 16.46 5.82
C ASN A 452 -2.16 15.97 5.32
N LEU A 453 -2.26 14.65 5.08
CA LEU A 453 -3.44 14.01 4.49
C LEU A 453 -4.32 13.40 5.58
N THR A 454 -5.64 13.61 5.47
CA THR A 454 -6.64 12.79 6.15
C THR A 454 -7.62 12.23 5.13
N MET A 455 -7.96 10.95 5.27
CA MET A 455 -8.95 10.29 4.43
C MET A 455 -9.97 9.55 5.30
N LYS A 456 -11.24 9.67 4.92
CA LYS A 456 -12.34 9.00 5.61
C LYS A 456 -13.40 8.54 4.63
N GLY A 457 -13.68 7.22 4.64
CA GLY A 457 -14.74 6.60 3.81
C GLY A 457 -14.29 5.48 2.89
N LEU A 458 -12.96 5.12 2.85
CA LEU A 458 -12.51 3.97 2.08
C LEU A 458 -13.16 2.67 2.56
N PRO A 459 -13.41 1.71 1.64
CA PRO A 459 -12.89 1.60 0.28
C PRO A 459 -13.70 2.33 -0.80
N ASP A 460 -14.84 2.93 -0.47
CA ASP A 460 -15.66 3.68 -1.44
C ASP A 460 -15.01 5.05 -1.73
N ILE A 461 -14.15 5.11 -2.77
CA ILE A 461 -13.41 6.32 -3.11
C ILE A 461 -14.31 7.51 -3.49
N GLU A 462 -15.49 7.26 -4.06
CA GLU A 462 -16.41 8.32 -4.45
C GLU A 462 -17.03 9.03 -3.25
N LYS A 463 -17.22 8.31 -2.14
CA LYS A 463 -17.73 8.86 -0.88
C LYS A 463 -16.63 9.27 0.09
N THR A 464 -15.37 8.93 -0.23
CA THR A 464 -14.23 9.23 0.64
C THR A 464 -13.95 10.72 0.68
N THR A 465 -14.00 11.28 1.89
CA THR A 465 -13.54 12.64 2.15
C THR A 465 -12.02 12.66 2.22
N ILE A 466 -11.41 13.55 1.45
CA ILE A 466 -9.97 13.75 1.35
C ILE A 466 -9.68 15.18 1.81
N ASN A 467 -8.84 15.35 2.83
CA ASN A 467 -8.32 16.65 3.20
C ASN A 467 -6.79 16.60 3.14
N LEU A 468 -6.20 17.45 2.33
CA LEU A 468 -4.76 17.62 2.23
C LEU A 468 -4.42 19.05 2.63
N ASN A 469 -3.92 19.21 3.84
CA ASN A 469 -3.53 20.50 4.41
C ASN A 469 -2.05 20.77 4.14
N ASP A 470 -1.69 22.05 4.03
CA ASP A 470 -0.32 22.49 3.70
C ASP A 470 0.19 21.81 2.43
N ALA A 471 -0.73 21.59 1.50
CA ALA A 471 -0.49 20.86 0.27
C ALA A 471 0.49 21.59 -0.63
N THR A 472 1.45 20.87 -1.18
CA THR A 472 2.19 21.25 -2.37
C THR A 472 1.97 20.16 -3.41
N ILE A 473 1.26 20.50 -4.50
CA ILE A 473 0.94 19.56 -5.59
C ILE A 473 1.53 20.12 -6.87
N GLN A 474 2.35 19.33 -7.55
CA GLN A 474 2.78 19.60 -8.91
C GLN A 474 2.13 18.61 -9.86
N THR A 475 1.65 19.09 -10.99
CA THR A 475 1.02 18.27 -12.02
C THR A 475 1.03 18.99 -13.37
N ASN A 476 0.50 18.36 -14.41
CA ASN A 476 0.23 18.97 -15.71
C ASN A 476 -1.06 18.35 -16.32
N LYS A 477 -1.52 18.88 -17.47
CA LYS A 477 -2.73 18.40 -18.18
C LYS A 477 -2.72 16.88 -18.39
N ASN A 478 -1.58 16.31 -18.79
CA ASN A 478 -1.48 14.88 -19.11
C ASN A 478 -1.63 13.98 -17.87
N GLU A 479 -1.02 14.39 -16.75
CA GLU A 479 -1.12 13.65 -15.49
C GLU A 479 -2.53 13.76 -14.89
N VAL A 480 -3.16 14.95 -14.96
CA VAL A 480 -4.56 15.11 -14.54
C VAL A 480 -5.51 14.32 -15.42
N ALA A 481 -5.24 14.23 -16.73
CA ALA A 481 -6.05 13.46 -17.68
C ALA A 481 -6.01 11.95 -17.42
N PHE A 482 -5.01 11.48 -16.71
CA PHE A 482 -4.96 10.10 -16.25
C PHE A 482 -5.96 9.85 -15.11
N LEU A 483 -6.10 10.80 -14.18
CA LEU A 483 -7.03 10.70 -13.07
C LEU A 483 -8.48 11.06 -13.48
N TYR A 484 -8.63 12.04 -14.37
CA TYR A 484 -9.91 12.49 -14.92
C TYR A 484 -9.85 12.58 -16.44
N PRO A 485 -10.18 11.50 -17.17
CA PRO A 485 -10.07 11.45 -18.63
C PRO A 485 -10.82 12.56 -19.38
N GLY A 486 -11.94 13.06 -18.87
CA GLY A 486 -12.73 14.13 -19.46
C GLY A 486 -11.99 15.45 -19.65
N ILE A 487 -10.83 15.65 -19.00
CA ILE A 487 -10.02 16.86 -19.23
C ILE A 487 -9.36 16.87 -20.62
N LYS A 488 -9.23 15.71 -21.27
CA LYS A 488 -8.74 15.61 -22.66
C LYS A 488 -9.66 16.27 -23.67
N ASP A 489 -10.96 16.29 -23.38
CA ASP A 489 -11.98 16.86 -24.24
C ASP A 489 -11.99 18.39 -24.21
N ILE A 490 -11.27 19.01 -23.25
CA ILE A 490 -11.08 20.45 -23.15
C ILE A 490 -9.94 20.83 -24.09
N THR A 491 -10.29 21.32 -25.27
CA THR A 491 -9.35 21.77 -26.30
C THR A 491 -9.28 23.27 -26.45
N ASN A 492 -10.32 23.99 -26.01
CA ASN A 492 -10.37 25.46 -25.99
C ASN A 492 -11.03 25.90 -24.66
N PRO A 493 -10.26 26.56 -23.75
CA PRO A 493 -8.83 26.89 -23.89
C PRO A 493 -7.92 25.68 -23.83
N ASP A 494 -6.74 25.71 -24.51
CA ASP A 494 -5.77 24.65 -24.44
C ASP A 494 -5.02 24.67 -23.09
N LEU A 495 -5.40 23.74 -22.21
CA LEU A 495 -4.80 23.61 -20.89
C LEU A 495 -3.30 23.20 -20.92
N THR A 496 -2.77 22.76 -22.08
CA THR A 496 -1.34 22.44 -22.20
C THR A 496 -0.47 23.69 -22.11
N ALA A 497 -1.02 24.85 -22.47
CA ALA A 497 -0.35 26.14 -22.34
C ALA A 497 0.02 26.50 -20.89
N LEU A 498 -0.68 25.92 -19.89
CA LEU A 498 -0.37 26.11 -18.48
C LEU A 498 0.99 25.48 -18.09
N GLY A 499 1.47 24.49 -18.85
CA GLY A 499 2.68 23.74 -18.54
C GLY A 499 2.56 22.98 -17.23
N ASN A 500 3.62 22.98 -16.43
CA ASN A 500 3.57 22.43 -15.07
C ASN A 500 2.82 23.38 -14.14
N ILE A 501 1.83 22.85 -13.45
CA ILE A 501 0.95 23.53 -12.50
C ILE A 501 1.45 23.20 -11.10
N LEU A 502 1.84 24.21 -10.32
CA LEU A 502 2.24 24.06 -8.93
C LEU A 502 1.19 24.73 -8.02
N PHE A 503 0.44 23.91 -7.30
CA PHE A 503 -0.53 24.34 -6.30
C PHE A 503 0.10 24.30 -4.89
N ARG A 504 -0.12 25.34 -4.11
CA ARG A 504 0.22 25.41 -2.68
C ARG A 504 -0.97 25.95 -1.89
N GLY A 505 -1.52 25.12 -1.00
CA GLY A 505 -2.70 25.46 -0.23
C GLY A 505 -3.37 24.27 0.43
N ASN A 506 -4.69 24.29 0.49
CA ASN A 506 -5.49 23.22 1.08
C ASN A 506 -6.46 22.66 0.05
N PHE A 507 -6.57 21.33 0.05
CA PHE A 507 -7.57 20.60 -0.72
C PHE A 507 -8.51 19.89 0.24
N SER A 508 -9.82 20.00 0.04
CA SER A 508 -10.82 19.43 0.93
C SER A 508 -12.08 19.01 0.17
N GLY A 509 -12.54 17.79 0.38
CA GLY A 509 -13.76 17.25 -0.22
C GLY A 509 -13.65 15.82 -0.67
N THR A 510 -14.52 15.37 -1.58
CA THR A 510 -14.47 14.08 -2.26
C THR A 510 -13.87 14.23 -3.66
N VAL A 511 -13.55 13.13 -4.33
CA VAL A 511 -13.07 13.18 -5.73
C VAL A 511 -14.05 13.85 -6.69
N ASN A 512 -15.34 13.84 -6.35
CA ASN A 512 -16.42 14.42 -7.18
C ASN A 512 -16.93 15.77 -6.69
N ASN A 513 -16.51 16.23 -5.51
CA ASN A 513 -16.91 17.51 -4.95
C ASN A 513 -15.86 18.02 -3.96
N PHE A 514 -15.03 18.93 -4.39
CA PHE A 514 -13.91 19.42 -3.58
C PHE A 514 -13.69 20.91 -3.69
N THR A 515 -13.02 21.47 -2.70
CA THR A 515 -12.55 22.84 -2.67
C THR A 515 -11.02 22.85 -2.73
N ALA A 516 -10.47 23.64 -3.66
CA ALA A 516 -9.04 23.90 -3.75
C ALA A 516 -8.78 25.38 -3.41
N LYS A 517 -8.18 25.60 -2.24
CA LYS A 517 -7.89 26.94 -1.70
C LYS A 517 -6.39 27.15 -1.58
N GLY A 518 -5.83 28.02 -2.41
CA GLY A 518 -4.38 28.28 -2.40
C GLY A 518 -3.86 28.99 -3.63
N ASN A 519 -2.53 29.10 -3.69
CA ASN A 519 -1.83 29.70 -4.81
C ASN A 519 -1.49 28.66 -5.86
N ILE A 520 -1.70 28.99 -7.12
CA ILE A 520 -1.36 28.18 -8.28
C ILE A 520 -0.35 28.96 -9.10
N SER A 521 0.77 28.34 -9.45
CA SER A 521 1.77 28.88 -10.36
C SER A 521 1.80 28.07 -11.64
N THR A 522 1.82 28.74 -12.78
CA THR A 522 1.84 28.13 -14.11
C THR A 522 2.86 28.84 -14.99
N LEU A 523 3.10 28.34 -16.22
CA LEU A 523 3.92 29.05 -17.22
C LEU A 523 3.29 30.37 -17.67
N LEU A 524 1.98 30.51 -17.57
CA LEU A 524 1.24 31.71 -18.00
C LEU A 524 1.14 32.79 -16.90
N GLY A 525 1.52 32.46 -15.67
CA GLY A 525 1.44 33.38 -14.53
C GLY A 525 0.89 32.70 -13.27
N GLY A 526 0.69 33.53 -12.23
CA GLY A 526 0.16 33.07 -10.96
C GLY A 526 -1.33 33.33 -10.79
N LEU A 527 -1.99 32.46 -10.05
CA LEU A 527 -3.37 32.71 -9.61
C LEU A 527 -3.59 32.19 -8.20
N TYR A 528 -4.50 32.78 -7.49
CA TYR A 528 -5.06 32.29 -6.24
C TYR A 528 -6.45 31.73 -6.49
N SER A 529 -6.73 30.57 -5.95
CA SER A 529 -8.02 29.88 -6.05
C SER A 529 -8.63 29.71 -4.66
N ASP A 530 -9.91 29.95 -4.54
CA ASP A 530 -10.78 29.50 -3.44
C ASP A 530 -12.07 29.02 -4.10
N ILE A 531 -11.95 27.91 -4.86
CA ILE A 531 -13.00 27.41 -5.75
C ILE A 531 -13.44 26.03 -5.29
N ASN A 532 -14.74 25.84 -5.15
CA ASN A 532 -15.39 24.54 -5.08
C ASN A 532 -15.68 24.05 -6.51
N LEU A 533 -15.28 22.81 -6.79
CA LEU A 533 -15.52 22.11 -8.04
C LEU A 533 -16.33 20.85 -7.79
N LYS A 534 -17.43 20.68 -8.53
CA LYS A 534 -18.25 19.46 -8.52
C LYS A 534 -18.18 18.80 -9.88
N LEU A 535 -17.81 17.51 -9.89
CA LEU A 535 -17.63 16.68 -11.07
C LEU A 535 -18.66 15.52 -11.01
N PRO A 536 -19.93 15.73 -11.40
CA PRO A 536 -20.93 14.68 -11.32
C PRO A 536 -20.62 13.56 -12.32
N ALA A 537 -20.92 12.30 -11.98
CA ALA A 537 -20.74 11.14 -12.87
C ALA A 537 -21.56 11.26 -14.16
N LYS A 538 -22.71 11.98 -14.11
CA LYS A 538 -23.54 12.32 -15.27
C LYS A 538 -23.88 13.80 -15.22
N GLY A 539 -23.68 14.51 -16.34
CA GLY A 539 -23.93 15.93 -16.46
C GLY A 539 -22.65 16.77 -16.51
N ASP A 540 -22.82 18.09 -16.54
CA ASP A 540 -21.70 19.01 -16.65
C ASP A 540 -21.12 19.36 -15.28
N PRO A 541 -19.80 19.58 -15.19
CA PRO A 541 -19.16 20.10 -13.98
C PRO A 541 -19.71 21.46 -13.57
N THR A 542 -19.74 21.73 -12.27
CA THR A 542 -20.07 23.05 -11.73
C THR A 542 -18.93 23.56 -10.87
N TYR A 543 -18.73 24.87 -10.89
CA TYR A 543 -17.69 25.54 -10.13
C TYR A 543 -18.21 26.84 -9.53
N SER A 544 -17.74 27.15 -8.32
CA SER A 544 -18.08 28.41 -7.65
C SER A 544 -17.00 28.82 -6.66
N GLY A 545 -16.76 30.11 -6.53
CA GLY A 545 -15.81 30.64 -5.56
C GLY A 545 -15.11 31.92 -6.02
N ASN A 546 -13.95 32.19 -5.42
CA ASN A 546 -13.15 33.36 -5.70
C ASN A 546 -11.86 32.98 -6.43
N ILE A 547 -11.50 33.80 -7.41
CA ILE A 547 -10.26 33.70 -8.17
C ILE A 547 -9.53 35.03 -8.20
N GLN A 548 -8.23 35.02 -8.09
CA GLN A 548 -7.38 36.19 -8.31
C GLN A 548 -6.20 35.78 -9.17
N THR A 549 -6.01 36.46 -10.30
CA THR A 549 -4.84 36.28 -11.16
C THR A 549 -3.81 37.39 -10.93
N ARG A 550 -2.53 37.07 -11.16
CA ARG A 550 -1.43 38.02 -11.09
C ARG A 550 -0.62 37.92 -12.38
N GLN A 551 -0.76 38.94 -13.24
CA GLN A 551 -0.07 39.01 -14.55
C GLN A 551 -0.22 37.67 -15.35
N PHE A 552 -1.43 37.11 -15.34
CA PHE A 552 -1.73 35.87 -16.06
C PHE A 552 -1.94 36.20 -17.55
N ASP A 553 -1.24 35.47 -18.43
CA ASP A 553 -1.25 35.69 -19.88
C ASP A 553 -2.52 35.07 -20.50
N PHE A 554 -3.61 35.84 -20.47
CA PHE A 554 -4.88 35.41 -21.04
C PHE A 554 -4.83 35.32 -22.56
N GLY A 555 -3.99 36.11 -23.21
CA GLY A 555 -3.83 36.06 -24.66
C GLY A 555 -3.32 34.73 -25.15
N LYS A 556 -2.27 34.22 -24.51
CA LYS A 556 -1.75 32.87 -24.80
C LYS A 556 -2.72 31.77 -24.37
N PHE A 557 -3.42 31.98 -23.25
CA PHE A 557 -4.36 30.97 -22.74
C PHE A 557 -5.59 30.80 -23.63
N LEU A 558 -6.11 31.93 -24.19
CA LEU A 558 -7.30 31.96 -25.03
C LEU A 558 -6.98 32.00 -26.55
N GLU A 559 -5.71 32.02 -26.91
CA GLU A 559 -5.22 32.13 -28.30
C GLU A 559 -5.71 33.43 -28.99
N VAL A 560 -5.81 34.55 -28.25
CA VAL A 560 -6.25 35.85 -28.73
C VAL A 560 -5.07 36.83 -28.76
N ASN A 561 -4.57 37.13 -29.96
CA ASN A 561 -3.34 37.92 -30.15
C ASN A 561 -3.43 39.37 -29.64
N SER A 562 -4.61 39.97 -29.64
CA SER A 562 -4.83 41.34 -29.13
C SER A 562 -4.89 41.40 -27.60
N LEU A 563 -5.11 40.27 -26.93
CA LEU A 563 -5.15 40.16 -25.47
C LEU A 563 -3.76 39.79 -24.94
N GLY A 564 -3.40 40.36 -23.81
CA GLY A 564 -2.13 40.05 -23.14
C GLY A 564 -2.34 39.58 -21.71
N LYS A 565 -1.52 40.08 -20.81
CA LYS A 565 -1.56 39.74 -19.39
C LYS A 565 -2.66 40.51 -18.66
N ALA A 566 -3.26 39.86 -17.65
CA ALA A 566 -4.19 40.55 -16.78
C ALA A 566 -4.03 40.14 -15.30
N SER A 567 -4.30 41.10 -14.43
CA SER A 567 -4.45 40.92 -13.00
C SER A 567 -5.93 41.14 -12.65
N PHE A 568 -6.62 40.06 -12.36
CA PHE A 568 -8.05 40.00 -12.10
C PHE A 568 -8.30 39.51 -10.67
N LYS A 569 -9.32 40.03 -10.04
CA LYS A 569 -9.85 39.52 -8.76
C LYS A 569 -11.37 39.52 -8.82
N GLY A 570 -12.00 38.36 -8.55
CA GLY A 570 -13.47 38.32 -8.61
C GLY A 570 -14.02 36.95 -8.17
N LYS A 571 -15.36 36.92 -8.18
CA LYS A 571 -16.16 35.74 -7.94
C LYS A 571 -16.57 35.13 -9.28
N ILE A 572 -16.45 33.83 -9.37
CA ILE A 572 -16.91 33.02 -10.50
C ILE A 572 -17.91 31.97 -10.02
N GLU A 573 -18.99 31.79 -10.76
CA GLU A 573 -19.93 30.69 -10.52
C GLU A 573 -20.43 30.19 -11.87
N GLY A 574 -20.33 28.88 -12.11
CA GLY A 574 -20.68 28.40 -13.43
C GLY A 574 -20.89 26.91 -13.54
N LYS A 575 -21.32 26.53 -14.75
CA LYS A 575 -21.57 25.17 -15.16
C LYS A 575 -20.95 24.94 -16.55
N SER A 576 -20.34 23.78 -16.75
CA SER A 576 -19.65 23.35 -17.96
C SER A 576 -18.40 24.18 -18.31
N PHE A 577 -17.35 23.48 -18.75
CA PHE A 577 -16.15 24.12 -19.33
C PHE A 577 -16.23 24.26 -20.86
N ILE A 578 -17.27 23.70 -21.47
CA ILE A 578 -17.51 23.75 -22.92
C ILE A 578 -18.38 25.00 -23.23
N LEU A 579 -17.87 25.89 -24.06
CA LEU A 579 -18.50 27.20 -24.34
C LEU A 579 -19.94 27.07 -24.83
N ASP A 580 -20.24 26.06 -25.66
CA ASP A 580 -21.61 25.81 -26.19
C ASP A 580 -22.61 25.34 -25.12
N LYS A 581 -22.12 24.92 -23.96
CA LYS A 581 -22.94 24.42 -22.83
C LYS A 581 -22.80 25.30 -21.59
N THR A 582 -21.85 26.23 -21.60
CA THR A 582 -21.52 27.03 -20.44
C THR A 582 -22.68 27.92 -19.98
N LYS A 583 -22.79 28.02 -18.67
CA LYS A 583 -23.54 29.06 -17.99
C LYS A 583 -22.69 29.54 -16.82
N THR A 584 -22.12 30.73 -16.93
CA THR A 584 -21.13 31.26 -15.99
C THR A 584 -21.41 32.71 -15.69
N THR A 585 -21.43 33.06 -14.41
CA THR A 585 -21.41 34.43 -13.93
C THR A 585 -20.02 34.81 -13.49
N LEU A 586 -19.62 36.02 -13.78
CA LEU A 586 -18.33 36.58 -13.38
C LEU A 586 -18.59 38.00 -12.83
N ASP A 587 -18.12 38.21 -11.60
CA ASP A 587 -18.19 39.51 -10.92
C ASP A 587 -16.81 39.85 -10.37
N GLY A 588 -16.20 40.92 -10.84
CA GLY A 588 -14.84 41.24 -10.39
C GLY A 588 -14.23 42.48 -11.01
N THR A 589 -12.96 42.67 -10.69
CA THR A 589 -12.17 43.82 -11.11
C THR A 589 -10.85 43.35 -11.75
N PHE A 590 -10.45 44.06 -12.79
CA PHE A 590 -9.08 43.98 -13.33
C PHE A 590 -8.29 45.19 -12.80
N ASP A 591 -7.27 44.91 -12.00
CA ASP A 591 -6.28 45.90 -11.60
C ASP A 591 -5.46 46.34 -12.82
N SER A 592 -5.20 45.41 -13.75
CA SER A 592 -4.58 45.67 -15.06
C SER A 592 -5.06 44.65 -16.09
N LEU A 593 -5.21 45.09 -17.34
CA LEU A 593 -5.52 44.27 -18.50
C LEU A 593 -4.77 44.80 -19.71
N ASP A 594 -3.87 43.99 -20.27
CA ASP A 594 -3.18 44.33 -21.52
C ASP A 594 -4.07 43.98 -22.71
N PHE A 595 -4.41 44.99 -23.51
CA PHE A 595 -5.18 44.77 -24.73
C PHE A 595 -4.66 45.72 -25.82
N ASN A 596 -4.43 45.20 -27.01
CA ASN A 596 -3.91 45.90 -28.17
C ASN A 596 -2.62 46.72 -27.87
N GLY A 597 -1.73 46.17 -27.00
CA GLY A 597 -0.46 46.80 -26.61
C GLY A 597 -0.59 47.94 -25.58
N TYR A 598 -1.80 48.22 -25.09
CA TYR A 598 -2.06 49.15 -24.00
C TYR A 598 -2.50 48.43 -22.74
N THR A 599 -2.03 48.92 -21.57
CA THR A 599 -2.40 48.37 -20.27
C THR A 599 -3.52 49.20 -19.65
N TYR A 600 -4.73 48.70 -19.75
CA TYR A 600 -5.92 49.29 -19.10
C TYR A 600 -5.88 49.01 -17.60
N ARG A 601 -6.39 49.97 -16.82
CA ARG A 601 -6.42 49.88 -15.34
C ARG A 601 -7.81 50.12 -14.79
N ASN A 602 -8.07 49.57 -13.59
CA ASN A 602 -9.33 49.78 -12.86
C ASN A 602 -10.58 49.46 -13.67
N LEU A 603 -10.62 48.29 -14.27
CA LEU A 603 -11.79 47.79 -14.96
C LEU A 603 -12.67 46.98 -14.00
N THR A 604 -13.97 47.22 -14.01
CA THR A 604 -14.95 46.42 -13.27
C THR A 604 -15.87 45.73 -14.26
N PHE A 605 -16.19 44.52 -13.95
CA PHE A 605 -17.00 43.67 -14.81
C PHE A 605 -17.99 42.87 -13.96
N ASN A 606 -19.25 42.88 -14.33
CA ASN A 606 -20.31 42.06 -13.76
C ASN A 606 -21.18 41.52 -14.89
N GLY A 607 -21.15 40.22 -15.13
CA GLY A 607 -21.89 39.65 -16.24
C GLY A 607 -22.00 38.15 -16.23
N ALA A 608 -22.76 37.65 -17.20
CA ALA A 608 -22.99 36.26 -17.42
C ALA A 608 -22.69 35.83 -18.86
N ILE A 609 -22.15 34.66 -19.01
CA ILE A 609 -22.01 33.96 -20.30
C ILE A 609 -22.92 32.74 -20.26
N GLU A 610 -23.85 32.65 -21.21
CA GLU A 610 -24.73 31.50 -21.36
C GLU A 610 -24.78 31.07 -22.84
N LYS A 611 -24.25 29.86 -23.14
CA LYS A 611 -24.29 29.27 -24.49
C LYS A 611 -23.84 30.25 -25.59
N LYS A 612 -22.64 30.81 -25.47
CA LYS A 612 -22.06 31.82 -26.37
C LYS A 612 -22.77 33.19 -26.36
N LYS A 613 -23.72 33.43 -25.47
CA LYS A 613 -24.30 34.74 -25.24
C LYS A 613 -23.68 35.37 -24.01
N PHE A 614 -23.25 36.59 -24.14
CA PHE A 614 -22.72 37.42 -23.06
C PHE A 614 -23.69 38.52 -22.72
N ASN A 615 -23.94 38.79 -21.45
CA ASN A 615 -24.72 39.90 -20.94
C ASN A 615 -24.09 40.39 -19.63
N GLY A 616 -23.79 41.69 -19.55
CA GLY A 616 -23.19 42.26 -18.35
C GLY A 616 -22.90 43.73 -18.43
N ASP A 617 -22.49 44.30 -17.28
CA ASP A 617 -22.06 45.65 -17.12
C ASP A 617 -20.54 45.73 -17.08
N PHE A 618 -19.99 46.70 -17.73
CA PHE A 618 -18.56 46.97 -17.79
C PHE A 618 -18.30 48.43 -17.44
N LYS A 619 -17.32 48.67 -16.56
CA LYS A 619 -16.83 49.99 -16.22
C LYS A 619 -15.32 50.04 -16.31
N ALA A 620 -14.79 50.99 -17.00
CA ALA A 620 -13.38 51.35 -17.04
C ALA A 620 -13.19 52.72 -16.41
N SER A 621 -12.21 52.86 -15.52
CA SER A 621 -11.82 54.17 -14.94
C SER A 621 -10.30 54.34 -15.13
N ASP A 622 -9.88 54.29 -16.37
CA ASP A 622 -8.49 54.43 -16.82
C ASP A 622 -8.28 55.89 -17.33
N PRO A 623 -7.10 56.50 -17.12
CA PRO A 623 -6.84 57.89 -17.55
C PRO A 623 -7.04 58.16 -19.04
N ASN A 624 -6.92 57.16 -19.91
CA ASN A 624 -7.08 57.27 -21.36
C ASN A 624 -8.35 56.57 -21.88
N PHE A 625 -9.11 55.91 -20.98
CA PHE A 625 -10.35 55.21 -21.31
C PHE A 625 -11.29 55.17 -20.10
N ASP A 626 -12.21 56.09 -20.02
CA ASP A 626 -13.25 56.11 -18.99
C ASP A 626 -14.62 55.86 -19.66
N PHE A 627 -15.16 54.65 -19.34
CA PHE A 627 -16.34 54.11 -20.03
C PHE A 627 -17.21 53.30 -19.08
N THR A 628 -18.48 53.56 -19.07
CA THR A 628 -19.47 52.75 -18.36
C THR A 628 -20.49 52.22 -19.34
N SER A 629 -20.74 50.90 -19.36
CA SER A 629 -21.62 50.32 -20.37
C SER A 629 -22.37 49.11 -19.89
N SER A 630 -23.54 48.87 -20.49
CA SER A 630 -24.22 47.58 -20.48
C SER A 630 -24.05 46.94 -21.86
N ILE A 631 -23.54 45.71 -21.87
CA ILE A 631 -23.10 45.01 -23.07
C ILE A 631 -23.85 43.68 -23.19
N GLN A 632 -24.43 43.46 -24.37
CA GLN A 632 -24.98 42.14 -24.75
C GLN A 632 -24.32 41.74 -26.07
N VAL A 633 -23.76 40.50 -26.08
CA VAL A 633 -23.17 39.96 -27.30
C VAL A 633 -23.71 38.55 -27.51
N ASP A 634 -24.12 38.25 -28.73
CA ASP A 634 -24.59 36.93 -29.13
C ASP A 634 -23.70 36.35 -30.23
N PHE A 635 -22.92 35.33 -29.91
CA PHE A 635 -22.04 34.59 -30.83
C PHE A 635 -22.69 33.33 -31.40
N THR A 636 -24.02 33.14 -31.25
CA THR A 636 -24.68 31.91 -31.71
C THR A 636 -24.96 31.91 -33.22
N GLY A 637 -25.02 33.10 -33.85
CA GLY A 637 -25.20 33.25 -35.29
C GLY A 637 -23.92 33.13 -36.09
N GLU A 638 -24.04 33.17 -37.43
CA GLU A 638 -22.87 33.22 -38.34
C GLU A 638 -22.02 34.46 -38.12
N GLN A 639 -22.66 35.58 -37.78
CA GLN A 639 -22.02 36.82 -37.36
C GLN A 639 -22.44 37.16 -35.95
N PRO A 640 -21.53 37.66 -35.08
CA PRO A 640 -21.87 38.09 -33.75
C PRO A 640 -22.78 39.31 -33.79
N LEU A 641 -23.79 39.34 -32.89
CA LEU A 641 -24.67 40.48 -32.67
C LEU A 641 -24.21 41.20 -31.40
N PHE A 642 -24.05 42.53 -31.50
CA PHE A 642 -23.65 43.41 -30.42
C PHE A 642 -24.77 44.39 -30.10
N ASN A 643 -25.15 44.48 -28.82
CA ASN A 643 -25.98 45.55 -28.27
C ASN A 643 -25.18 46.20 -27.14
N ILE A 644 -24.79 47.44 -27.27
CA ILE A 644 -23.97 48.15 -26.30
C ILE A 644 -24.60 49.52 -26.04
N LEU A 645 -24.99 49.74 -24.80
CA LEU A 645 -25.35 51.04 -24.27
C LEU A 645 -24.25 51.51 -23.34
N GLY A 646 -23.73 52.72 -23.56
CA GLY A 646 -22.60 53.16 -22.74
C GLY A 646 -22.42 54.68 -22.72
N ASP A 647 -21.78 55.14 -21.65
CA ASP A 647 -21.32 56.51 -21.45
C ASP A 647 -19.79 56.50 -21.52
N LEU A 648 -19.25 57.16 -22.51
CA LEU A 648 -17.81 57.34 -22.74
C LEU A 648 -17.41 58.76 -22.30
N ALA A 649 -16.87 58.82 -21.07
CA ALA A 649 -16.35 60.11 -20.57
C ALA A 649 -15.05 60.49 -21.29
N THR A 650 -14.22 59.54 -21.69
CA THR A 650 -13.07 59.79 -22.56
C THR A 650 -12.52 58.51 -23.18
N ALA A 651 -12.10 58.55 -24.44
CA ALA A 651 -11.22 57.55 -25.07
C ALA A 651 -10.16 58.24 -25.94
N ASN A 652 -8.90 58.11 -25.56
CA ASN A 652 -7.76 58.61 -26.33
C ASN A 652 -7.21 57.52 -27.25
N PHE A 653 -7.71 57.43 -28.47
CA PHE A 653 -7.40 56.31 -29.39
C PHE A 653 -5.93 56.18 -29.74
N LYS A 654 -5.15 57.32 -29.76
CA LYS A 654 -3.70 57.27 -29.95
C LYS A 654 -2.98 56.60 -28.78
N LYS A 655 -3.33 56.98 -27.55
CA LYS A 655 -2.74 56.40 -26.36
C LYS A 655 -3.17 54.93 -26.19
N LEU A 656 -4.35 54.60 -26.64
CA LEU A 656 -4.90 53.22 -26.64
C LEU A 656 -4.36 52.34 -27.80
N HIS A 657 -3.48 52.89 -28.66
CA HIS A 657 -2.84 52.24 -29.80
C HIS A 657 -3.79 51.81 -30.94
N PHE A 658 -4.93 52.49 -31.06
CA PHE A 658 -5.86 52.27 -32.17
C PHE A 658 -5.55 53.14 -33.38
N THR A 659 -4.96 54.33 -33.19
CA THR A 659 -4.60 55.27 -34.26
C THR A 659 -3.18 55.84 -34.01
N ASN A 660 -2.58 56.36 -35.08
CA ASN A 660 -1.31 57.09 -35.00
C ASN A 660 -1.52 58.61 -34.70
N GLU A 661 -2.70 59.13 -34.98
CA GLU A 661 -3.09 60.52 -34.77
C GLU A 661 -3.88 60.66 -33.46
N THR A 662 -3.92 61.88 -32.94
CA THR A 662 -4.64 62.18 -31.70
C THR A 662 -6.12 62.20 -31.95
N PHE A 663 -6.88 61.20 -31.59
CA PHE A 663 -8.33 61.19 -31.55
C PHE A 663 -8.78 60.98 -30.11
N ILE A 664 -9.53 61.89 -29.56
CA ILE A 664 -10.19 61.73 -28.26
C ILE A 664 -11.67 61.84 -28.51
N LEU A 665 -12.43 60.86 -28.06
CA LEU A 665 -13.88 60.78 -28.24
C LEU A 665 -14.57 60.71 -26.87
N THR A 666 -15.68 61.43 -26.76
CA THR A 666 -16.63 61.34 -25.65
C THR A 666 -18.06 61.20 -26.22
N GLY A 667 -19.02 60.77 -25.40
CA GLY A 667 -20.42 60.71 -25.80
C GLY A 667 -21.18 59.48 -25.23
N LEU A 668 -22.49 59.53 -25.46
CA LEU A 668 -23.40 58.43 -25.10
C LEU A 668 -23.59 57.52 -26.31
N PHE A 669 -23.30 56.24 -26.15
CA PHE A 669 -23.32 55.24 -27.22
C PHE A 669 -24.55 54.34 -27.11
N ASP A 670 -25.25 54.15 -28.22
CA ASP A 670 -26.30 53.16 -28.44
C ASP A 670 -25.92 52.35 -29.72
N LEU A 671 -25.34 51.23 -29.57
CA LEU A 671 -24.80 50.41 -30.65
C LEU A 671 -25.61 49.12 -30.78
N ASN A 672 -26.16 48.88 -31.96
CA ASN A 672 -26.86 47.64 -32.28
C ASN A 672 -26.43 47.17 -33.67
N PHE A 673 -25.51 46.21 -33.74
CA PHE A 673 -24.94 45.78 -35.01
C PHE A 673 -24.50 44.34 -35.01
N THR A 674 -24.36 43.79 -36.21
CA THR A 674 -23.71 42.51 -36.48
C THR A 674 -22.43 42.73 -37.28
N GLY A 675 -21.45 41.81 -37.13
CA GLY A 675 -20.19 41.85 -37.89
C GLY A 675 -19.01 41.33 -37.06
N ARG A 676 -18.01 40.72 -37.72
CA ARG A 676 -16.78 40.27 -37.08
C ARG A 676 -15.69 41.32 -37.05
N ASN A 677 -15.82 42.30 -37.95
CA ASN A 677 -14.94 43.45 -38.09
C ASN A 677 -15.73 44.66 -38.63
N ILE A 678 -15.09 45.83 -38.68
CA ILE A 678 -15.75 47.07 -39.10
C ILE A 678 -16.24 47.03 -40.55
N ASP A 679 -15.57 46.30 -41.43
CA ASP A 679 -15.99 46.16 -42.83
C ASP A 679 -17.23 45.27 -42.99
N GLU A 680 -17.52 44.43 -42.03
CA GLU A 680 -18.72 43.59 -41.97
C GLU A 680 -19.85 44.24 -41.14
N PHE A 681 -19.61 45.42 -40.58
CA PHE A 681 -20.60 46.13 -39.76
C PHE A 681 -21.92 46.28 -40.52
N LEU A 682 -23.00 45.80 -39.92
CA LEU A 682 -24.38 45.90 -40.37
C LEU A 682 -25.27 46.22 -39.16
N GLY A 683 -26.00 47.28 -39.18
CA GLY A 683 -26.85 47.73 -38.07
C GLY A 683 -26.75 49.21 -37.83
N SER A 684 -26.93 49.65 -36.61
CA SER A 684 -26.94 50.99 -36.17
C SER A 684 -25.93 51.33 -35.10
N ALA A 685 -25.22 52.39 -35.21
CA ALA A 685 -24.42 53.05 -34.18
C ALA A 685 -24.87 54.45 -33.97
N LYS A 686 -25.48 54.78 -32.83
CA LYS A 686 -25.91 56.10 -32.46
C LYS A 686 -25.08 56.65 -31.33
N ILE A 687 -24.53 57.84 -31.50
CA ILE A 687 -23.72 58.50 -30.49
C ILE A 687 -24.41 59.87 -30.25
N LEU A 688 -24.68 60.19 -28.99
CA LEU A 688 -25.32 61.42 -28.58
C LEU A 688 -24.35 62.29 -27.77
N ASN A 689 -24.43 63.56 -27.85
CA ASN A 689 -23.63 64.55 -27.14
C ASN A 689 -22.13 64.24 -27.26
N ALA A 690 -21.69 63.88 -28.46
CA ALA A 690 -20.32 63.46 -28.72
C ALA A 690 -19.41 64.65 -28.99
N THR A 691 -18.22 64.61 -28.41
CA THR A 691 -17.12 65.49 -28.78
C THR A 691 -15.97 64.63 -29.34
N LEU A 692 -15.56 64.91 -30.55
CA LEU A 692 -14.41 64.37 -31.22
C LEU A 692 -13.31 65.43 -31.32
N LEU A 693 -12.20 65.23 -30.61
CA LEU A 693 -11.00 66.04 -30.72
C LEU A 693 -9.99 65.34 -31.64
N HIS A 694 -9.68 65.90 -32.78
CA HIS A 694 -8.65 65.50 -33.72
C HIS A 694 -7.52 66.52 -33.74
N ASP A 695 -6.40 66.22 -33.17
CA ASP A 695 -5.24 67.07 -32.89
C ASP A 695 -5.70 68.42 -32.21
N SER A 696 -5.83 69.49 -32.94
CA SER A 696 -6.32 70.82 -32.47
C SER A 696 -7.75 71.10 -32.89
N THR A 697 -8.42 70.25 -33.64
CA THR A 697 -9.76 70.46 -34.19
C THR A 697 -10.78 69.71 -33.35
N GLN A 698 -11.76 70.45 -32.79
CA GLN A 698 -12.85 69.86 -32.04
C GLN A 698 -14.11 69.83 -32.94
N LEU A 699 -14.79 68.73 -32.97
CA LEU A 699 -16.09 68.54 -33.62
C LEU A 699 -17.08 68.05 -32.55
N ASP A 700 -18.16 68.80 -32.41
CA ASP A 700 -19.23 68.51 -31.47
C ASP A 700 -20.46 68.02 -32.25
N PHE A 701 -20.99 66.86 -31.83
CA PHE A 701 -22.17 66.25 -32.41
C PHE A 701 -23.26 66.14 -31.36
N ASP A 702 -24.40 66.80 -31.58
CA ASP A 702 -25.58 66.56 -30.76
C ASP A 702 -26.07 65.12 -30.93
N SER A 703 -26.01 64.69 -32.19
CA SER A 703 -26.31 63.28 -32.56
C SER A 703 -25.47 62.90 -33.78
N LEU A 704 -24.82 61.77 -33.73
CA LEU A 704 -24.17 61.10 -34.85
C LEU A 704 -24.76 59.71 -34.99
N THR A 705 -25.45 59.44 -36.10
CA THR A 705 -26.01 58.09 -36.36
C THR A 705 -25.37 57.51 -37.61
N VAL A 706 -24.81 56.30 -37.46
CA VAL A 706 -24.23 55.53 -38.56
C VAL A 706 -25.08 54.28 -38.72
N ASN A 707 -25.69 54.11 -39.92
CA ASN A 707 -26.46 52.92 -40.24
C ASN A 707 -25.80 52.17 -41.41
N ALA A 708 -25.62 50.89 -41.29
CA ALA A 708 -25.18 50.05 -42.38
C ALA A 708 -26.21 48.95 -42.69
N SER A 709 -26.57 48.81 -43.94
CA SER A 709 -27.55 47.83 -44.41
C SER A 709 -27.23 47.45 -45.88
N TYR A 710 -27.98 46.49 -46.41
CA TYR A 710 -27.96 46.19 -47.84
C TYR A 710 -29.25 46.75 -48.51
N ASP A 711 -29.10 47.28 -49.71
CA ASP A 711 -30.27 47.70 -50.53
C ASP A 711 -30.93 46.50 -51.22
N SER A 712 -32.01 46.78 -51.96
CA SER A 712 -32.78 45.73 -52.69
C SER A 712 -31.98 45.01 -53.75
N ILE A 713 -30.83 45.53 -54.18
CA ILE A 713 -29.88 44.92 -55.15
C ILE A 713 -28.60 44.41 -54.52
N ASN A 714 -28.63 44.15 -53.21
CA ASN A 714 -27.54 43.60 -52.41
C ASN A 714 -26.23 44.42 -52.44
N LYS A 715 -26.35 45.79 -52.60
CA LYS A 715 -25.25 46.73 -52.41
C LYS A 715 -25.24 47.20 -50.95
N LYS A 716 -24.06 47.30 -50.36
CA LYS A 716 -23.90 47.82 -49.00
C LYS A 716 -24.17 49.31 -49.00
N VAL A 717 -25.05 49.77 -48.11
CA VAL A 717 -25.38 51.17 -47.87
C VAL A 717 -24.91 51.56 -46.49
N LEU A 718 -24.05 52.56 -46.40
CA LEU A 718 -23.63 53.18 -45.14
C LEU A 718 -24.11 54.57 -45.12
N SER A 719 -25.04 54.93 -44.24
CA SER A 719 -25.54 56.31 -44.03
C SER A 719 -24.98 56.86 -42.73
N VAL A 720 -24.49 58.05 -42.79
CA VAL A 720 -24.06 58.86 -41.66
C VAL A 720 -24.93 60.06 -41.58
N GLN A 721 -25.55 60.31 -40.43
CA GLN A 721 -26.41 61.45 -40.15
C GLN A 721 -25.93 62.17 -38.90
N SER A 722 -25.76 63.48 -38.99
CA SER A 722 -25.32 64.29 -37.85
C SER A 722 -25.80 65.70 -37.96
N ASN A 723 -25.64 66.54 -36.92
CA ASN A 723 -25.88 67.97 -36.96
C ASN A 723 -24.80 68.76 -37.76
N GLN A 724 -23.70 68.07 -38.15
CA GLN A 724 -22.59 68.67 -38.92
C GLN A 724 -22.66 68.31 -40.39
N PHE A 725 -23.01 67.09 -40.74
CA PHE A 725 -23.12 66.61 -42.11
C PHE A 725 -23.95 65.32 -42.20
N ASP A 726 -24.51 65.11 -43.39
CA ASP A 726 -25.14 63.88 -43.78
C ASP A 726 -24.36 63.27 -44.95
N ALA A 727 -24.19 62.01 -44.98
CA ALA A 727 -23.51 61.29 -46.05
C ALA A 727 -24.08 59.89 -46.24
N THR A 728 -24.16 59.45 -47.51
CA THR A 728 -24.53 58.04 -47.81
C THR A 728 -23.55 57.49 -48.82
N VAL A 729 -22.95 56.32 -48.46
CA VAL A 729 -22.07 55.57 -49.32
C VAL A 729 -22.77 54.29 -49.75
N THR A 730 -22.95 54.09 -51.07
CA THR A 730 -23.65 52.92 -51.61
C THR A 730 -22.73 52.22 -52.61
N GLY A 731 -22.50 50.91 -52.44
CA GLY A 731 -21.64 50.13 -53.37
C GLY A 731 -20.96 48.92 -52.79
N GLN A 732 -19.81 48.63 -53.37
CA GLN A 732 -18.88 47.59 -52.88
C GLN A 732 -17.63 48.29 -52.37
N TYR A 733 -17.40 48.30 -51.07
CA TYR A 733 -16.30 48.98 -50.41
C TYR A 733 -15.97 48.34 -49.06
N ASN A 734 -14.75 48.55 -48.63
CA ASN A 734 -14.34 48.35 -47.24
C ASN A 734 -14.42 49.70 -46.50
N ILE A 735 -15.02 49.75 -45.34
CA ILE A 735 -15.21 50.98 -44.54
C ILE A 735 -13.86 51.63 -44.20
N LEU A 736 -12.87 50.82 -43.79
CA LEU A 736 -11.52 51.28 -43.44
C LEU A 736 -10.77 51.90 -44.64
N ASP A 737 -11.07 51.48 -45.83
CA ASP A 737 -10.44 51.98 -47.06
C ASP A 737 -11.12 53.24 -47.66
N LEU A 738 -12.31 53.59 -47.20
CA LEU A 738 -13.08 54.78 -47.71
C LEU A 738 -12.26 56.05 -47.67
N PRO A 739 -11.57 56.45 -46.57
CA PRO A 739 -10.80 57.68 -46.53
C PRO A 739 -9.74 57.76 -47.61
N ASN A 740 -8.92 56.64 -47.77
CA ASN A 740 -7.92 56.63 -48.82
C ASN A 740 -8.49 56.55 -50.23
N SER A 741 -9.61 55.89 -50.42
CA SER A 741 -10.33 55.86 -51.69
C SER A 741 -10.86 57.23 -52.06
N PHE A 742 -11.44 57.95 -51.09
CA PHE A 742 -11.92 59.33 -51.30
C PHE A 742 -10.76 60.31 -51.53
N GLN A 743 -9.69 60.24 -50.77
CA GLN A 743 -8.49 61.03 -50.97
C GLN A 743 -7.87 60.76 -52.37
N SER A 744 -7.82 59.50 -52.81
CA SER A 744 -7.36 59.11 -54.15
C SER A 744 -8.26 59.71 -55.26
N PHE A 745 -9.56 59.71 -55.02
CA PHE A 745 -10.50 60.36 -55.94
C PHE A 745 -10.25 61.88 -56.01
N LEU A 746 -10.22 62.60 -54.88
CA LEU A 746 -9.99 64.02 -54.81
C LEU A 746 -8.63 64.45 -55.35
N SER A 747 -7.59 63.74 -55.15
CA SER A 747 -6.24 64.03 -55.66
C SER A 747 -6.16 64.03 -57.17
N ARG A 748 -7.11 63.42 -57.90
CA ARG A 748 -7.21 63.49 -59.37
C ARG A 748 -7.78 64.80 -59.82
N TYR A 749 -8.68 65.43 -59.03
CA TYR A 749 -9.32 66.68 -59.38
C TYR A 749 -8.59 67.89 -58.75
N TYR A 750 -7.97 67.74 -57.62
CA TYR A 750 -7.26 68.76 -56.88
C TYR A 750 -5.81 68.38 -56.54
N PRO A 751 -4.97 68.02 -57.53
CA PRO A 751 -3.63 67.48 -57.26
C PRO A 751 -2.69 68.51 -56.60
N ALA A 752 -2.95 69.77 -56.65
CA ALA A 752 -2.17 70.86 -56.03
C ALA A 752 -2.40 70.93 -54.50
N TYR A 753 -3.56 70.43 -54.02
CA TYR A 753 -3.96 70.52 -52.61
C TYR A 753 -4.06 69.18 -51.88
N ILE A 754 -4.25 68.12 -52.66
CA ILE A 754 -4.49 66.80 -52.08
C ILE A 754 -3.48 65.79 -52.60
N ASN A 755 -2.62 65.24 -51.71
CA ASN A 755 -1.60 64.24 -52.04
C ASN A 755 -2.28 62.88 -52.33
N VAL A 756 -1.71 62.11 -53.24
CA VAL A 756 -2.10 60.70 -53.46
C VAL A 756 -1.85 59.89 -52.20
N PRO A 757 -2.80 59.13 -51.73
CA PRO A 757 -2.56 58.29 -50.51
C PRO A 757 -1.45 57.29 -50.78
N LYS A 758 -0.69 56.96 -49.73
CA LYS A 758 0.43 55.99 -49.81
C LYS A 758 -0.03 54.60 -50.24
N THR A 759 -1.25 54.22 -49.91
CA THR A 759 -1.90 52.97 -50.29
C THR A 759 -3.17 53.25 -51.03
N THR A 760 -3.27 52.80 -52.29
CA THR A 760 -4.49 52.94 -53.10
C THR A 760 -5.31 51.66 -52.99
N PRO A 761 -6.51 51.69 -52.39
CA PRO A 761 -7.39 50.53 -52.30
C PRO A 761 -7.79 50.02 -53.70
N LYS A 762 -7.74 48.71 -53.90
CA LYS A 762 -8.13 48.04 -55.14
C LYS A 762 -9.58 47.57 -55.06
N ASN A 763 -10.30 47.56 -56.17
CA ASN A 763 -11.63 46.96 -56.32
C ASN A 763 -12.78 47.58 -55.52
N GLN A 764 -12.72 48.89 -55.26
CA GLN A 764 -13.88 49.63 -54.65
C GLN A 764 -14.69 50.29 -55.73
N LYS A 765 -16.06 50.12 -55.68
CA LYS A 765 -17.03 50.77 -56.55
C LYS A 765 -18.16 51.24 -55.68
N PHE A 766 -18.17 52.52 -55.40
CA PHE A 766 -19.20 53.18 -54.57
C PHE A 766 -19.60 54.58 -55.06
N VAL A 767 -20.74 54.96 -54.63
CA VAL A 767 -21.27 56.32 -54.83
C VAL A 767 -21.38 56.92 -53.43
N VAL A 768 -20.98 58.22 -53.31
CA VAL A 768 -21.13 59.03 -52.10
C VAL A 768 -22.11 60.17 -52.45
N VAL A 769 -23.10 60.27 -51.58
CA VAL A 769 -24.12 61.40 -51.71
C VAL A 769 -24.09 62.13 -50.40
#